data_4ad9ba71169b88956f88402aa407e433
#
_entry.id   4ad9ba71169b88956f88402aa407e433
#
_cell.length_a   1.000
_cell.length_b   1.000
_cell.length_c   1.000
_cell.angle_alpha   90.00
_cell.angle_beta   90.00
_cell.angle_gamma   90.00
#
_symmetry.space_group_name_H-M   'P 1'
#
loop_
_entity.id
_entity.type
_entity.pdbx_description
1 polymer ?
#
loop_
_entity_poly.entity_id
_entity_poly.type
_entity_poly.pdbx_seq_one_letter_code
_entity_poly.pdbx_strand_id
1 'polypeptide(L)'
;MRMRLLLIDGLLAAVLLAAAALGVPACAKPTIPAKASPPAPTPSVPPAATPSVPPAATPAPAPAPAVAPSQAAAPAPAPAAGPAAAAETMAPPAAGGRGTPSPPPPPPPAVMPPPVTPIVSASAPTPDPRVGLKAGRWDAGQAAWNMRMISTTPPKGRTLGATHSDLAFSGNLVIQGNYNGFDIYDISNPAKPVLLQTYLCPASQNDVSVYRNLLFMSSEATNSRADCGFEGVPEPVSKLRVRGIRVFDISDVKRPKLVTTVQTCRGSHTHTVVTKQGDDANVFIYVSGTAAVRSADEVPGCMDGGIDDPNTARFRLEVIKVPVRTPDHAAIVSSPRIFQGLPVAPRNEERAAQDERDRQAAAAAAAARGERGRGGPGGAGQGRGNQGPPTGPNQCHDITVYPEIGLAGGACGGLGLLLDIHDPEHPVRLDAAADANMSFWHSATFNNDGTKLLFSDEWGGGGQPRCRVTDKKEWGADALFTIENGKLQFHSYYKLPAPQTPQENCVAHNGSLIPIPGRDVMVQAWYQGGLSVFDWTDIDHPQEIAFYDRGPVDATRMAMGGSWSAYWYNGVIVSSEIARGLDIYDLLPSGLITENELAAAKSVRMAFWNTQDQQKLVWAPSFALARAYLDQLARSSGLGSDVIATARTSLDTAERRSGSQRKTALTGLAARLTTATATARDQTKARLLSTAVTELANAER
;
A
#
# COMPACT_ATOMS: atom_id res chain seq x y z
N MET A 1 -60.68 -28.02 8.90
CA MET A 1 -61.53 -27.66 10.06
C MET A 1 -61.10 -26.26 10.47
N ARG A 2 -61.86 -25.30 9.98
CA ARG A 2 -62.42 -24.06 10.55
C ARG A 2 -61.42 -23.29 11.47
N MET A 3 -60.82 -22.11 11.05
CA MET A 3 -61.49 -20.81 10.85
C MET A 3 -61.79 -20.05 12.14
N ARG A 4 -61.14 -18.89 12.30
CA ARG A 4 -61.60 -17.56 12.77
C ARG A 4 -60.39 -16.69 13.00
N LEU A 5 -60.04 -15.68 12.23
CA LEU A 5 -60.60 -14.37 11.87
C LEU A 5 -61.28 -13.63 13.02
N LEU A 6 -60.67 -12.53 13.47
CA LEU A 6 -61.37 -11.33 13.92
C LEU A 6 -60.46 -10.10 13.84
N LEU A 7 -60.89 -9.19 13.01
CA LEU A 7 -60.54 -7.76 12.87
C LEU A 7 -60.91 -6.99 14.15
N ILE A 8 -60.24 -5.88 14.42
CA ILE A 8 -60.86 -4.63 14.89
C ILE A 8 -60.09 -3.44 14.24
N ASP A 9 -60.86 -2.65 13.48
CA ASP A 9 -60.58 -1.34 12.89
C ASP A 9 -60.63 -0.21 13.92
N GLY A 10 -59.90 0.89 13.60
CA GLY A 10 -60.46 2.23 13.63
C GLY A 10 -60.12 3.13 14.82
N LEU A 11 -59.42 4.22 14.60
CA LEU A 11 -60.03 5.57 14.65
C LEU A 11 -59.02 6.65 14.19
N LEU A 12 -59.37 7.28 13.07
CA LEU A 12 -58.94 8.65 12.71
C LEU A 12 -59.65 9.63 13.66
N ALA A 13 -58.91 10.69 14.03
CA ALA A 13 -59.52 11.99 14.29
C ALA A 13 -58.49 13.12 14.07
N ALA A 14 -58.74 13.91 13.06
CA ALA A 14 -58.15 15.20 12.78
C ALA A 14 -58.72 16.25 13.74
N VAL A 15 -57.90 17.24 14.14
CA VAL A 15 -58.38 18.56 14.59
C VAL A 15 -57.56 19.65 13.88
N LEU A 16 -58.28 20.40 13.08
CA LEU A 16 -57.87 21.63 12.39
C LEU A 16 -58.21 22.87 13.24
N LEU A 17 -57.33 23.86 13.12
CA LEU A 17 -57.57 25.34 13.23
C LEU A 17 -58.04 25.96 14.55
N ALA A 18 -57.20 26.91 15.02
CA ALA A 18 -57.66 28.27 15.32
C ALA A 18 -56.52 29.28 15.22
N ALA A 19 -56.65 30.21 14.32
CA ALA A 19 -55.82 31.41 14.19
C ALA A 19 -56.31 32.46 15.19
N ALA A 20 -55.39 33.22 15.78
CA ALA A 20 -55.68 34.57 16.26
C ALA A 20 -54.43 35.44 16.13
N ALA A 21 -54.60 36.50 15.36
CA ALA A 21 -53.63 37.55 15.11
C ALA A 21 -53.47 38.48 16.34
N LEU A 22 -52.23 38.91 16.60
CA LEU A 22 -51.95 40.15 17.28
C LEU A 22 -50.56 40.69 16.85
N GLY A 23 -50.60 41.81 16.21
CA GLY A 23 -49.77 42.99 16.30
C GLY A 23 -48.25 42.93 16.17
N VAL A 24 -47.79 43.43 15.04
CA VAL A 24 -46.39 43.85 14.80
C VAL A 24 -46.13 45.19 15.51
N PRO A 25 -44.87 45.42 16.02
CA PRO A 25 -44.17 46.53 15.38
C PRO A 25 -42.73 46.12 14.93
N ALA A 26 -42.40 46.63 13.75
CA ALA A 26 -41.11 46.59 13.14
C ALA A 26 -40.05 47.28 14.02
N CYS A 27 -38.96 46.58 14.33
CA CYS A 27 -37.75 47.20 14.84
C CYS A 27 -36.65 47.16 13.78
N ALA A 28 -36.10 48.34 13.56
CA ALA A 28 -35.09 48.68 12.59
C ALA A 28 -33.79 47.85 12.78
N LYS A 29 -33.16 47.50 11.67
CA LYS A 29 -31.79 46.96 11.65
C LYS A 29 -30.79 48.00 12.15
N PRO A 30 -29.86 47.68 13.05
CA PRO A 30 -28.73 48.57 13.31
C PRO A 30 -27.71 48.41 12.17
N THR A 31 -27.40 49.53 11.52
CA THR A 31 -26.27 49.71 10.62
C THR A 31 -24.97 49.67 11.44
N ILE A 32 -24.09 48.71 11.15
CA ILE A 32 -22.73 48.66 11.69
C ILE A 32 -21.88 49.63 10.86
N PRO A 33 -21.14 50.56 11.47
CA PRO A 33 -20.24 51.44 10.72
C PRO A 33 -19.04 50.66 10.21
N ALA A 34 -18.67 50.89 8.94
CA ALA A 34 -17.49 50.32 8.29
C ALA A 34 -16.21 50.69 9.07
N LYS A 35 -15.44 49.70 9.47
CA LYS A 35 -14.11 49.89 10.02
C LYS A 35 -13.18 50.38 8.90
N ALA A 36 -12.56 51.53 9.13
CA ALA A 36 -11.54 52.10 8.27
C ALA A 36 -10.34 51.14 8.15
N SER A 37 -9.87 50.93 6.92
CA SER A 37 -8.64 50.20 6.62
C SER A 37 -7.42 50.92 7.22
N PRO A 38 -6.46 50.19 7.77
CA PRO A 38 -5.17 50.76 8.19
C PRO A 38 -4.35 51.23 6.97
N PRO A 39 -3.53 52.27 7.12
CA PRO A 39 -2.68 52.77 6.03
C PRO A 39 -1.59 51.75 5.69
N ALA A 40 -1.24 51.72 4.41
CA ALA A 40 -0.15 50.89 3.86
C ALA A 40 1.18 51.25 4.53
N PRO A 41 2.05 50.25 4.78
CA PRO A 41 3.39 50.49 5.32
C PRO A 41 4.26 51.14 4.26
N THR A 42 4.97 52.21 4.65
CA THR A 42 6.01 52.88 3.90
C THR A 42 7.18 51.90 3.65
N PRO A 43 7.80 51.91 2.45
CA PRO A 43 8.93 51.06 2.18
C PRO A 43 10.17 51.51 2.98
N SER A 44 10.69 50.59 3.81
CA SER A 44 11.95 50.79 4.51
C SER A 44 13.11 50.58 3.54
N VAL A 45 14.02 51.54 3.49
CA VAL A 45 15.29 51.51 2.78
C VAL A 45 16.20 50.47 3.47
N PRO A 46 16.82 49.50 2.75
CA PRO A 46 17.78 48.60 3.35
C PRO A 46 19.05 49.30 3.75
N PRO A 47 19.69 48.97 4.89
CA PRO A 47 20.99 49.53 5.27
C PRO A 47 22.09 48.99 4.34
N ALA A 48 23.03 49.85 4.05
CA ALA A 48 24.20 49.56 3.21
C ALA A 48 25.03 48.40 3.75
N ALA A 49 25.42 47.49 2.86
CA ALA A 49 26.26 46.35 3.17
C ALA A 49 27.65 46.80 3.54
N THR A 50 28.12 46.40 4.72
CA THR A 50 29.52 46.46 5.11
C THR A 50 30.33 45.39 4.35
N PRO A 51 31.52 45.68 3.85
CA PRO A 51 32.34 44.69 3.13
C PRO A 51 32.85 43.64 4.14
N SER A 52 32.51 42.36 3.90
CA SER A 52 33.06 41.24 4.64
C SER A 52 34.48 40.92 4.16
N VAL A 53 35.41 40.88 5.10
CA VAL A 53 36.78 40.40 4.91
C VAL A 53 36.70 38.86 4.74
N PRO A 54 37.41 38.28 3.74
CA PRO A 54 37.43 36.83 3.59
C PRO A 54 38.21 36.17 4.74
N PRO A 55 37.78 35.01 5.26
CA PRO A 55 38.54 34.28 6.28
C PRO A 55 39.82 33.71 5.68
N ALA A 56 40.90 33.80 6.46
CA ALA A 56 42.23 33.28 6.13
C ALA A 56 42.18 31.76 5.89
N ALA A 57 42.82 31.31 4.84
CA ALA A 57 42.98 29.91 4.49
C ALA A 57 43.72 29.13 5.58
N THR A 58 43.15 28.07 6.05
CA THR A 58 43.76 27.07 6.92
C THR A 58 44.85 26.32 6.14
N PRO A 59 46.06 26.12 6.66
CA PRO A 59 47.11 25.39 5.96
C PRO A 59 46.76 23.88 5.90
N ALA A 60 47.00 23.28 4.73
CA ALA A 60 46.84 21.88 4.46
C ALA A 60 47.73 21.02 5.38
N PRO A 61 47.29 19.84 5.85
CA PRO A 61 48.13 18.92 6.61
C PRO A 61 49.23 18.33 5.75
N ALA A 62 50.42 18.19 6.32
CA ALA A 62 51.60 17.62 5.69
C ALA A 62 51.38 16.14 5.28
N PRO A 63 52.00 15.66 4.18
CA PRO A 63 51.86 14.29 3.74
C PRO A 63 52.52 13.31 4.73
N ALA A 64 51.83 12.19 5.03
CA ALA A 64 52.36 11.11 5.79
C ALA A 64 53.53 10.40 5.09
N PRO A 65 54.52 9.84 5.80
CA PRO A 65 55.65 9.19 5.18
C PRO A 65 55.25 7.90 4.45
N ALA A 66 55.84 7.72 3.27
CA ALA A 66 55.63 6.54 2.42
C ALA A 66 56.11 5.25 3.12
N VAL A 67 55.19 4.29 3.25
CA VAL A 67 55.51 2.93 3.65
C VAL A 67 56.08 2.18 2.46
N ALA A 68 57.25 1.60 2.59
CA ALA A 68 57.88 0.75 1.59
C ALA A 68 57.03 -0.46 1.24
N PRO A 69 57.02 -0.94 -0.01
CA PRO A 69 56.19 -2.08 -0.40
C PRO A 69 56.78 -3.39 0.15
N SER A 70 55.97 -4.10 0.93
CA SER A 70 56.21 -5.50 1.31
C SER A 70 56.06 -6.37 0.10
N GLN A 71 57.07 -7.23 -0.16
CA GLN A 71 57.03 -8.22 -1.23
C GLN A 71 55.86 -9.17 -1.05
N ALA A 72 54.94 -9.20 -2.00
CA ALA A 72 53.87 -10.18 -2.07
C ALA A 72 54.44 -11.56 -2.44
N ALA A 73 54.09 -12.56 -1.66
CA ALA A 73 54.36 -13.97 -1.99
C ALA A 73 53.56 -14.37 -3.24
N ALA A 74 54.17 -15.14 -4.12
CA ALA A 74 53.56 -15.64 -5.35
C ALA A 74 52.31 -16.50 -5.07
N PRO A 75 51.24 -16.35 -5.84
CA PRO A 75 50.04 -17.19 -5.70
C PRO A 75 50.28 -18.60 -6.21
N ALA A 76 49.74 -19.61 -5.51
CA ALA A 76 49.73 -21.00 -5.92
C ALA A 76 48.98 -21.18 -7.25
N PRO A 77 49.33 -22.19 -8.08
CA PRO A 77 48.70 -22.38 -9.37
C PRO A 77 47.21 -22.76 -9.23
N ALA A 78 46.35 -22.10 -10.00
CA ALA A 78 44.94 -22.41 -10.10
C ALA A 78 44.70 -23.80 -10.70
N PRO A 79 43.66 -24.55 -10.27
CA PRO A 79 43.28 -25.80 -10.93
C PRO A 79 42.78 -25.52 -12.35
N ALA A 80 43.08 -26.42 -13.27
CA ALA A 80 42.78 -26.34 -14.68
C ALA A 80 41.28 -26.10 -14.95
N ALA A 81 40.98 -25.11 -15.79
CA ALA A 81 39.64 -24.81 -16.25
C ALA A 81 39.08 -26.00 -17.04
N GLY A 82 37.95 -26.55 -16.56
CA GLY A 82 37.08 -27.39 -17.37
C GLY A 82 36.43 -26.52 -18.49
N PRO A 83 35.93 -27.19 -19.55
CA PRO A 83 35.46 -26.47 -20.73
C PRO A 83 34.32 -25.49 -20.34
N ALA A 84 34.48 -24.27 -20.81
CA ALA A 84 33.50 -23.20 -20.64
C ALA A 84 32.14 -23.64 -21.21
N ALA A 85 31.17 -23.82 -20.36
CA ALA A 85 29.77 -23.85 -20.77
C ALA A 85 29.44 -22.52 -21.38
N ALA A 86 28.96 -22.53 -22.61
CA ALA A 86 28.48 -21.35 -23.31
C ALA A 86 27.48 -20.62 -22.43
N ALA A 87 27.71 -19.35 -22.20
CA ALA A 87 26.74 -18.46 -21.56
C ALA A 87 25.49 -18.39 -22.46
N GLU A 88 24.49 -19.21 -22.16
CA GLU A 88 23.16 -19.01 -22.71
C GLU A 88 22.64 -17.67 -22.17
N THR A 89 22.59 -16.69 -23.04
CA THR A 89 21.89 -15.43 -22.82
C THR A 89 20.41 -15.74 -22.61
N MET A 90 19.98 -15.75 -21.36
CA MET A 90 18.56 -15.90 -21.02
C MET A 90 17.81 -14.70 -21.59
N ALA A 91 16.96 -14.97 -22.57
CA ALA A 91 15.96 -14.03 -23.05
C ALA A 91 14.97 -13.73 -21.89
N PRO A 92 14.51 -12.47 -21.76
CA PRO A 92 13.42 -12.16 -20.84
C PRO A 92 12.20 -13.02 -21.18
N PRO A 93 11.34 -13.38 -20.21
CA PRO A 93 10.16 -14.18 -20.50
C PRO A 93 9.32 -13.49 -21.55
N ALA A 94 9.13 -14.14 -22.70
CA ALA A 94 8.36 -13.60 -23.80
C ALA A 94 6.90 -13.41 -23.35
N ALA A 95 6.46 -12.19 -23.26
CA ALA A 95 5.06 -11.86 -23.18
C ALA A 95 4.39 -12.28 -24.49
N GLY A 96 3.57 -13.33 -24.43
CA GLY A 96 2.43 -13.57 -25.31
C GLY A 96 2.65 -13.61 -26.83
N GLY A 97 3.64 -14.35 -27.32
CA GLY A 97 3.57 -14.92 -28.66
C GLY A 97 2.74 -16.21 -28.60
N ARG A 98 2.02 -16.56 -29.67
CA ARG A 98 1.34 -17.86 -29.83
C ARG A 98 2.39 -19.00 -29.87
N GLY A 99 3.09 -19.18 -28.77
CA GLY A 99 3.81 -20.38 -28.42
C GLY A 99 2.79 -21.36 -27.86
N THR A 100 3.06 -22.65 -27.99
CA THR A 100 2.32 -23.70 -27.26
C THR A 100 2.12 -23.23 -25.83
N PRO A 101 0.89 -23.24 -25.29
CA PRO A 101 0.63 -22.83 -23.92
C PRO A 101 1.57 -23.60 -23.00
N SER A 102 2.26 -22.91 -22.11
CA SER A 102 3.04 -23.59 -21.06
C SER A 102 2.13 -24.59 -20.37
N PRO A 103 2.58 -25.81 -20.09
CA PRO A 103 1.75 -26.77 -19.38
C PRO A 103 1.24 -26.13 -18.08
N PRO A 104 -0.02 -26.41 -17.69
CA PRO A 104 -0.54 -25.90 -16.43
C PRO A 104 0.39 -26.31 -15.28
N PRO A 105 0.53 -25.47 -14.24
CA PRO A 105 1.36 -25.83 -13.10
C PRO A 105 0.83 -27.11 -12.44
N PRO A 106 1.70 -27.89 -11.80
CA PRO A 106 1.26 -29.08 -11.08
C PRO A 106 0.21 -28.69 -10.01
N PRO A 107 -0.83 -29.49 -9.82
CA PRO A 107 -1.80 -29.24 -8.76
C PRO A 107 -1.13 -29.28 -7.40
N PRO A 108 -1.70 -28.57 -6.40
CA PRO A 108 -1.19 -28.66 -5.03
C PRO A 108 -1.31 -30.10 -4.52
N PRO A 109 -0.39 -30.56 -3.64
CA PRO A 109 -0.47 -31.86 -3.03
C PRO A 109 -1.72 -31.97 -2.15
N ALA A 110 -2.23 -33.20 -1.94
CA ALA A 110 -3.39 -33.44 -1.09
C ALA A 110 -3.19 -32.92 0.35
N VAL A 111 -1.93 -32.92 0.82
CA VAL A 111 -1.53 -32.37 2.11
C VAL A 111 -0.36 -31.41 1.87
N MET A 112 -0.56 -30.14 2.19
CA MET A 112 0.51 -29.15 2.12
C MET A 112 1.60 -29.45 3.16
N PRO A 113 2.88 -29.17 2.86
CA PRO A 113 3.93 -29.22 3.87
C PRO A 113 3.57 -28.34 5.07
N PRO A 114 3.86 -28.79 6.30
CA PRO A 114 3.60 -27.96 7.48
C PRO A 114 4.45 -26.69 7.45
N PRO A 115 3.95 -25.59 8.03
CA PRO A 115 4.76 -24.40 8.21
C PRO A 115 5.99 -24.66 9.07
N VAL A 116 7.07 -23.91 8.80
CA VAL A 116 8.28 -23.95 9.64
C VAL A 116 7.98 -23.45 11.06
N THR A 117 8.68 -24.04 12.05
CA THR A 117 8.66 -23.50 13.42
C THR A 117 9.43 -22.17 13.44
N PRO A 118 8.82 -21.04 13.82
CA PRO A 118 9.50 -19.76 13.82
C PRO A 118 10.58 -19.66 14.91
N ILE A 119 11.65 -18.94 14.61
CA ILE A 119 12.58 -18.45 15.60
C ILE A 119 11.91 -17.31 16.34
N VAL A 120 11.97 -17.28 17.68
CA VAL A 120 11.46 -16.17 18.51
C VAL A 120 12.61 -15.57 19.30
N SER A 121 12.97 -14.32 19.02
CA SER A 121 14.10 -13.65 19.64
C SER A 121 13.98 -12.12 19.60
N ALA A 122 14.73 -11.43 20.46
CA ALA A 122 14.83 -9.97 20.49
C ALA A 122 15.81 -9.39 19.46
N SER A 123 16.51 -10.24 18.72
CA SER A 123 17.47 -9.84 17.67
C SER A 123 17.29 -10.70 16.45
N ALA A 124 17.54 -10.14 15.28
CA ALA A 124 17.51 -10.88 14.01
C ALA A 124 18.44 -12.10 14.07
N PRO A 125 18.02 -13.25 13.55
CA PRO A 125 18.83 -14.46 13.53
C PRO A 125 20.07 -14.27 12.66
N THR A 126 21.20 -14.80 13.14
CA THR A 126 22.48 -14.75 12.43
C THR A 126 23.10 -16.16 12.44
N PRO A 127 23.37 -16.80 11.28
CA PRO A 127 23.09 -16.30 9.92
C PRO A 127 21.60 -16.16 9.64
N ASP A 128 21.23 -15.31 8.66
CA ASP A 128 19.83 -15.13 8.25
C ASP A 128 19.32 -16.41 7.58
N PRO A 129 18.26 -17.05 8.11
CA PRO A 129 17.77 -18.33 7.63
C PRO A 129 17.04 -18.26 6.26
N ARG A 130 16.80 -17.06 5.74
CA ARG A 130 16.21 -16.87 4.39
C ARG A 130 17.21 -17.13 3.29
N VAL A 131 18.50 -17.05 3.58
CA VAL A 131 19.56 -17.18 2.58
C VAL A 131 19.65 -18.62 2.08
N GLY A 132 19.42 -18.83 0.76
CA GLY A 132 19.58 -20.13 0.12
C GLY A 132 18.45 -21.13 0.41
N LEU A 133 17.24 -20.65 0.64
CA LEU A 133 16.08 -21.53 0.80
C LEU A 133 15.87 -22.42 -0.44
N LYS A 134 15.47 -23.67 -0.19
CA LYS A 134 15.12 -24.63 -1.25
C LYS A 134 14.01 -24.09 -2.13
N ALA A 135 14.20 -24.14 -3.44
CA ALA A 135 13.14 -23.80 -4.41
C ALA A 135 12.04 -24.87 -4.45
N GLY A 136 10.82 -24.44 -4.79
CA GLY A 136 9.68 -25.33 -5.02
C GLY A 136 8.36 -24.57 -5.03
N ARG A 137 7.42 -24.97 -5.89
CA ARG A 137 6.10 -24.33 -5.89
C ARG A 137 5.31 -24.66 -4.60
N TRP A 138 5.29 -25.92 -4.19
CA TRP A 138 4.49 -26.38 -3.06
C TRP A 138 5.33 -26.86 -1.85
N ASP A 139 6.60 -27.16 -2.08
CA ASP A 139 7.53 -27.73 -1.11
C ASP A 139 8.81 -26.88 -0.94
N ALA A 140 8.73 -25.59 -1.22
CA ALA A 140 9.82 -24.65 -0.99
C ALA A 140 10.29 -24.70 0.48
N GLY A 141 11.57 -24.44 0.69
CA GLY A 141 12.10 -24.16 2.03
C GLY A 141 11.40 -22.94 2.64
N GLN A 142 11.35 -22.88 3.97
CA GLN A 142 10.67 -21.80 4.68
C GLN A 142 11.55 -21.26 5.79
N ALA A 143 11.48 -19.95 6.04
CA ALA A 143 12.13 -19.30 7.16
C ALA A 143 11.15 -18.34 7.85
N ALA A 144 11.18 -18.29 9.18
CA ALA A 144 10.29 -17.44 9.95
C ALA A 144 10.97 -16.92 11.22
N TRP A 145 10.78 -15.64 11.50
CA TRP A 145 11.26 -14.98 12.72
C TRP A 145 10.17 -14.09 13.29
N ASN A 146 9.81 -14.29 14.56
CA ASN A 146 8.76 -13.57 15.29
C ASN A 146 7.39 -13.55 14.57
N MET A 147 7.20 -14.40 13.57
CA MET A 147 5.98 -14.55 12.78
C MET A 147 5.75 -16.03 12.48
N ARG A 148 4.49 -16.48 12.48
CA ARG A 148 4.12 -17.83 12.07
C ARG A 148 3.04 -17.81 11.01
N MET A 149 3.09 -18.75 10.07
CA MET A 149 1.98 -19.03 9.17
C MET A 149 0.88 -19.77 9.93
N ILE A 150 -0.36 -19.28 9.84
CA ILE A 150 -1.56 -19.93 10.38
C ILE A 150 -2.12 -20.92 9.35
N SER A 151 -2.23 -20.46 8.10
CA SER A 151 -2.77 -21.28 7.01
C SER A 151 -2.24 -20.83 5.65
N THR A 152 -2.27 -21.75 4.70
CA THR A 152 -2.09 -21.50 3.26
C THR A 152 -3.25 -22.16 2.52
N THR A 153 -3.86 -21.44 1.58
CA THR A 153 -5.00 -21.93 0.78
C THR A 153 -4.65 -21.87 -0.69
N PRO A 154 -4.24 -22.99 -1.28
CA PRO A 154 -3.86 -23.05 -2.70
C PRO A 154 -5.03 -22.73 -3.62
N PRO A 155 -4.76 -22.10 -4.79
CA PRO A 155 -5.77 -21.83 -5.81
C PRO A 155 -6.31 -23.13 -6.41
N LYS A 156 -7.53 -23.08 -6.96
CA LYS A 156 -8.23 -24.24 -7.52
C LYS A 156 -8.86 -23.93 -8.87
N GLY A 157 -9.11 -24.99 -9.66
CA GLY A 157 -9.85 -24.85 -10.93
C GLY A 157 -9.14 -23.89 -11.89
N ARG A 158 -9.88 -22.92 -12.41
CA ARG A 158 -9.39 -21.97 -13.43
C ARG A 158 -8.50 -20.85 -12.86
N THR A 159 -8.36 -20.74 -11.54
CA THR A 159 -7.41 -19.81 -10.92
C THR A 159 -6.06 -20.47 -10.62
N LEU A 160 -5.98 -21.80 -10.70
CA LEU A 160 -4.69 -22.50 -10.63
C LEU A 160 -3.80 -22.09 -11.80
N GLY A 161 -2.66 -21.50 -11.50
CA GLY A 161 -1.71 -20.96 -12.49
C GLY A 161 -2.03 -19.54 -12.96
N ALA A 162 -3.14 -18.94 -12.53
CA ALA A 162 -3.33 -17.50 -12.66
C ALA A 162 -2.39 -16.76 -11.69
N THR A 163 -1.96 -15.58 -12.07
CA THR A 163 -1.29 -14.64 -11.16
C THR A 163 -2.34 -14.09 -10.19
N HIS A 164 -2.17 -14.32 -8.88
CA HIS A 164 -3.00 -13.72 -7.85
C HIS A 164 -2.46 -12.32 -7.55
N SER A 165 -3.37 -11.37 -7.42
CA SER A 165 -3.08 -9.95 -7.23
C SER A 165 -3.55 -9.46 -5.87
N ASP A 166 -4.11 -8.26 -5.79
CA ASP A 166 -4.36 -7.60 -4.54
C ASP A 166 -5.61 -8.08 -3.78
N LEU A 167 -5.78 -7.57 -2.56
CA LEU A 167 -6.79 -7.98 -1.60
C LEU A 167 -7.70 -6.82 -1.21
N ALA A 168 -8.98 -7.12 -0.99
CA ALA A 168 -9.93 -6.26 -0.29
C ALA A 168 -10.65 -7.04 0.81
N PHE A 169 -11.13 -6.34 1.84
CA PHE A 169 -11.70 -6.96 3.03
C PHE A 169 -13.05 -6.35 3.39
N SER A 170 -14.01 -7.18 3.79
CA SER A 170 -15.30 -6.73 4.30
C SER A 170 -15.83 -7.69 5.37
N GLY A 171 -15.92 -7.25 6.63
CA GLY A 171 -16.29 -8.11 7.75
C GLY A 171 -15.33 -9.29 7.91
N ASN A 172 -15.80 -10.52 7.71
CA ASN A 172 -14.97 -11.73 7.71
C ASN A 172 -14.56 -12.20 6.31
N LEU A 173 -14.80 -11.40 5.30
CA LEU A 173 -14.50 -11.75 3.91
C LEU A 173 -13.16 -11.18 3.46
N VAL A 174 -12.46 -11.97 2.67
CA VAL A 174 -11.31 -11.54 1.86
C VAL A 174 -11.68 -11.76 0.41
N ILE A 175 -11.55 -10.71 -0.40
CA ILE A 175 -11.65 -10.77 -1.85
C ILE A 175 -10.24 -10.70 -2.40
N GLN A 176 -9.82 -11.72 -3.15
CA GLN A 176 -8.52 -11.80 -3.79
C GLN A 176 -8.67 -11.66 -5.29
N GLY A 177 -8.10 -10.61 -5.87
CA GLY A 177 -7.99 -10.43 -7.30
C GLY A 177 -7.06 -11.48 -7.92
N ASN A 178 -7.29 -11.81 -9.18
CA ASN A 178 -6.38 -12.62 -9.98
C ASN A 178 -6.60 -12.34 -11.48
N TYR A 179 -5.66 -12.71 -12.33
CA TYR A 179 -5.72 -12.39 -13.76
C TYR A 179 -6.90 -13.04 -14.52
N ASN A 180 -7.61 -13.98 -13.87
CA ASN A 180 -8.81 -14.61 -14.42
C ASN A 180 -10.12 -14.11 -13.78
N GLY A 181 -10.06 -13.20 -12.77
CA GLY A 181 -11.22 -12.68 -12.07
C GLY A 181 -10.93 -12.37 -10.60
N PHE A 182 -11.75 -12.86 -9.70
CA PHE A 182 -11.52 -12.76 -8.26
C PHE A 182 -12.10 -13.96 -7.50
N ASP A 183 -11.50 -14.23 -6.34
CA ASP A 183 -11.96 -15.24 -5.38
C ASP A 183 -12.47 -14.56 -4.11
N ILE A 184 -13.55 -15.07 -3.50
CA ILE A 184 -14.08 -14.60 -2.21
C ILE A 184 -13.91 -15.71 -1.18
N TYR A 185 -13.21 -15.40 -0.09
CA TYR A 185 -12.96 -16.31 1.04
C TYR A 185 -13.65 -15.80 2.30
N ASP A 186 -14.18 -16.73 3.11
CA ASP A 186 -14.53 -16.50 4.52
C ASP A 186 -13.32 -16.86 5.39
N ILE A 187 -12.82 -15.90 6.13
CA ILE A 187 -11.70 -16.04 7.09
C ILE A 187 -12.14 -15.91 8.54
N SER A 188 -13.42 -16.10 8.85
CA SER A 188 -13.91 -16.13 10.24
C SER A 188 -13.13 -17.11 11.13
N ASN A 189 -12.60 -18.17 10.53
CA ASN A 189 -11.57 -19.02 11.11
C ASN A 189 -10.27 -18.89 10.28
N PRO A 190 -9.29 -18.06 10.69
CA PRO A 190 -8.05 -17.86 9.93
C PRO A 190 -7.23 -19.14 9.71
N ALA A 191 -7.39 -20.15 10.58
CA ALA A 191 -6.71 -21.43 10.41
C ALA A 191 -7.35 -22.33 9.33
N LYS A 192 -8.55 -21.98 8.87
CA LYS A 192 -9.29 -22.77 7.88
C LYS A 192 -10.14 -21.85 6.98
N PRO A 193 -9.54 -21.02 6.13
CA PRO A 193 -10.26 -20.19 5.18
C PRO A 193 -11.16 -21.02 4.27
N VAL A 194 -12.34 -20.51 3.94
CA VAL A 194 -13.31 -21.20 3.09
C VAL A 194 -13.53 -20.40 1.82
N LEU A 195 -13.19 -20.95 0.66
CA LEU A 195 -13.54 -20.36 -0.63
C LEU A 195 -15.06 -20.43 -0.83
N LEU A 196 -15.70 -19.27 -0.88
CA LEU A 196 -17.15 -19.13 -1.07
C LEU A 196 -17.53 -19.03 -2.54
N GLN A 197 -16.71 -18.31 -3.34
CA GLN A 197 -16.97 -18.04 -4.75
C GLN A 197 -15.69 -17.76 -5.51
N THR A 198 -15.65 -18.21 -6.76
CA THR A 198 -14.73 -17.77 -7.80
C THR A 198 -15.54 -17.11 -8.90
N TYR A 199 -15.28 -15.83 -9.19
CA TYR A 199 -15.89 -15.11 -10.30
C TYR A 199 -14.88 -14.96 -11.43
N LEU A 200 -15.20 -15.51 -12.59
CA LEU A 200 -14.29 -15.50 -13.75
C LEU A 200 -14.61 -14.32 -14.67
N CYS A 201 -13.65 -13.41 -14.81
CA CYS A 201 -13.74 -12.24 -15.68
C CYS A 201 -12.33 -11.70 -15.97
N PRO A 202 -11.62 -12.25 -16.97
CA PRO A 202 -10.22 -11.90 -17.19
C PRO A 202 -10.05 -10.46 -17.66
N ALA A 203 -9.13 -9.71 -17.00
CA ALA A 203 -8.86 -8.32 -17.34
C ALA A 203 -7.56 -7.79 -16.75
N SER A 204 -6.40 -8.27 -17.03
CA SER A 204 -5.12 -7.98 -16.37
C SER A 204 -5.11 -8.40 -14.90
N GLN A 205 -4.55 -7.61 -13.99
CA GLN A 205 -4.43 -8.01 -12.58
C GLN A 205 -5.74 -8.02 -11.79
N ASN A 206 -6.79 -7.34 -12.29
CA ASN A 206 -8.09 -7.29 -11.60
C ASN A 206 -7.98 -6.82 -10.15
N ASP A 207 -7.28 -5.70 -9.92
CA ASP A 207 -7.22 -5.06 -8.62
C ASP A 207 -8.63 -4.81 -8.08
N VAL A 208 -8.86 -5.10 -6.78
CA VAL A 208 -10.20 -5.14 -6.17
C VAL A 208 -10.28 -4.21 -4.96
N SER A 209 -11.44 -3.56 -4.81
CA SER A 209 -11.79 -2.77 -3.63
C SER A 209 -13.26 -2.93 -3.28
N VAL A 210 -13.61 -2.68 -2.02
CA VAL A 210 -15.00 -2.79 -1.53
C VAL A 210 -15.47 -1.49 -0.88
N TYR A 211 -16.75 -1.23 -1.02
CA TYR A 211 -17.44 -0.21 -0.23
C TYR A 211 -18.87 -0.68 0.04
N ARG A 212 -19.18 -1.00 1.31
CA ARG A 212 -20.47 -1.61 1.70
C ARG A 212 -20.71 -2.91 0.94
N ASN A 213 -21.79 -2.99 0.13
CA ASN A 213 -22.13 -4.13 -0.72
C ASN A 213 -21.63 -4.01 -2.17
N LEU A 214 -20.80 -3.02 -2.46
CA LEU A 214 -20.21 -2.83 -3.77
C LEU A 214 -18.78 -3.37 -3.80
N LEU A 215 -18.43 -4.03 -4.89
CA LEU A 215 -17.07 -4.43 -5.25
C LEU A 215 -16.68 -3.69 -6.54
N PHE A 216 -15.52 -3.09 -6.53
CA PHE A 216 -14.91 -2.46 -7.70
C PHE A 216 -13.77 -3.35 -8.19
N MET A 217 -13.63 -3.47 -9.51
CA MET A 217 -12.56 -4.26 -10.13
C MET A 217 -11.95 -3.50 -11.29
N SER A 218 -10.64 -3.31 -11.25
CA SER A 218 -9.84 -2.70 -12.31
C SER A 218 -9.84 -3.55 -13.58
N SER A 219 -9.81 -2.90 -14.74
CA SER A 219 -9.69 -3.54 -16.03
C SER A 219 -8.80 -2.70 -16.95
N GLU A 220 -7.67 -3.26 -17.38
CA GLU A 220 -6.68 -2.57 -18.20
C GLU A 220 -6.37 -3.29 -19.50
N ALA A 221 -6.40 -4.62 -19.50
CA ALA A 221 -5.95 -5.42 -20.62
C ALA A 221 -6.72 -5.15 -21.91
N THR A 222 -6.02 -5.13 -23.04
CA THR A 222 -6.62 -4.90 -24.37
C THR A 222 -7.55 -6.03 -24.82
N ASN A 223 -7.45 -7.20 -24.22
CA ASN A 223 -8.29 -8.37 -24.48
C ASN A 223 -9.44 -8.54 -23.48
N SER A 224 -9.62 -7.62 -22.54
CA SER A 224 -10.71 -7.66 -21.57
C SER A 224 -12.07 -7.39 -22.25
N ARG A 225 -13.08 -8.21 -21.95
CA ARG A 225 -14.41 -8.21 -22.62
C ARG A 225 -15.53 -7.80 -21.68
N ALA A 226 -16.57 -7.18 -22.26
CA ALA A 226 -17.77 -6.79 -21.52
C ALA A 226 -18.55 -8.01 -20.94
N ASP A 227 -18.51 -9.14 -21.65
CA ASP A 227 -19.16 -10.40 -21.28
C ASP A 227 -18.28 -11.31 -20.39
N CYS A 228 -17.11 -10.84 -19.97
CA CYS A 228 -16.15 -11.62 -19.20
C CYS A 228 -15.63 -12.90 -19.90
N GLY A 229 -15.74 -12.98 -21.24
CA GLY A 229 -15.25 -14.10 -22.04
C GLY A 229 -13.72 -14.20 -22.05
N PHE A 230 -13.22 -15.40 -22.34
CA PHE A 230 -11.76 -15.70 -22.41
C PHE A 230 -11.19 -15.59 -23.84
N GLU A 231 -12.04 -15.34 -24.83
CA GLU A 231 -11.66 -15.30 -26.25
C GLU A 231 -10.81 -14.07 -26.61
N GLY A 232 -10.81 -13.07 -25.70
CA GLY A 232 -10.13 -11.80 -25.94
C GLY A 232 -10.87 -10.90 -26.94
N VAL A 233 -10.21 -9.81 -27.34
CA VAL A 233 -10.72 -8.82 -28.31
C VAL A 233 -9.63 -8.57 -29.34
N PRO A 234 -9.63 -9.30 -30.46
CA PRO A 234 -8.57 -9.21 -31.49
C PRO A 234 -8.65 -7.92 -32.33
N GLU A 235 -9.83 -7.30 -32.44
CA GLU A 235 -10.01 -6.10 -33.25
C GLU A 235 -9.28 -4.90 -32.62
N PRO A 236 -8.58 -4.05 -33.40
CA PRO A 236 -7.92 -2.83 -32.89
C PRO A 236 -8.91 -1.86 -32.24
N VAL A 237 -10.13 -1.78 -32.72
CA VAL A 237 -11.24 -0.98 -32.20
C VAL A 237 -12.44 -1.89 -31.96
N SER A 238 -12.97 -1.93 -30.73
CA SER A 238 -14.10 -2.81 -30.41
C SER A 238 -14.93 -2.28 -29.24
N LYS A 239 -16.24 -2.24 -29.43
CA LYS A 239 -17.20 -1.92 -28.35
C LYS A 239 -17.34 -3.03 -27.32
N LEU A 240 -16.83 -4.22 -27.56
CA LEU A 240 -16.76 -5.31 -26.60
C LEU A 240 -15.61 -5.13 -25.59
N ARG A 241 -14.62 -4.29 -25.95
CA ARG A 241 -13.47 -4.08 -25.06
C ARG A 241 -13.86 -3.26 -23.83
N VAL A 242 -13.48 -3.75 -22.66
CA VAL A 242 -13.64 -3.04 -21.38
C VAL A 242 -12.28 -2.64 -20.83
N ARG A 243 -12.10 -1.35 -20.56
CA ARG A 243 -10.94 -0.80 -19.85
C ARG A 243 -11.43 0.33 -18.95
N GLY A 244 -11.28 0.17 -17.65
CA GLY A 244 -11.79 1.08 -16.61
C GLY A 244 -12.20 0.29 -15.38
N ILE A 245 -13.35 0.62 -14.79
CA ILE A 245 -13.83 0.04 -13.54
C ILE A 245 -15.12 -0.75 -13.77
N ARG A 246 -15.15 -1.98 -13.29
CA ARG A 246 -16.37 -2.79 -13.17
C ARG A 246 -16.92 -2.64 -11.76
N VAL A 247 -18.22 -2.43 -11.64
CA VAL A 247 -18.93 -2.29 -10.38
C VAL A 247 -19.83 -3.49 -10.20
N PHE A 248 -19.63 -4.24 -9.12
CA PHE A 248 -20.44 -5.41 -8.76
C PHE A 248 -21.26 -5.14 -7.51
N ASP A 249 -22.46 -5.71 -7.46
CA ASP A 249 -23.20 -5.91 -6.21
C ASP A 249 -22.82 -7.28 -5.64
N ILE A 250 -22.29 -7.26 -4.42
CA ILE A 250 -21.90 -8.43 -3.63
C ILE A 250 -22.79 -8.65 -2.41
N SER A 251 -24.02 -8.14 -2.40
CA SER A 251 -25.00 -8.42 -1.35
C SER A 251 -25.22 -9.92 -1.15
N ASP A 252 -25.15 -10.71 -2.21
CA ASP A 252 -25.00 -12.17 -2.18
C ASP A 252 -23.58 -12.53 -2.68
N VAL A 253 -22.67 -12.74 -1.75
CA VAL A 253 -21.26 -13.06 -2.06
C VAL A 253 -21.07 -14.35 -2.86
N LYS A 254 -22.06 -15.24 -2.87
CA LYS A 254 -22.05 -16.47 -3.68
C LYS A 254 -22.51 -16.23 -5.10
N ARG A 255 -23.11 -15.08 -5.39
CA ARG A 255 -23.64 -14.70 -6.70
C ARG A 255 -23.35 -13.21 -7.00
N PRO A 256 -22.09 -12.79 -7.05
CA PRO A 256 -21.73 -11.42 -7.41
C PRO A 256 -22.40 -11.04 -8.73
N LYS A 257 -22.97 -9.84 -8.80
CA LYS A 257 -23.68 -9.37 -9.99
C LYS A 257 -22.98 -8.13 -10.54
N LEU A 258 -22.53 -8.19 -11.78
CA LEU A 258 -22.04 -7.01 -12.50
C LEU A 258 -23.20 -6.01 -12.68
N VAL A 259 -23.06 -4.82 -12.10
CA VAL A 259 -24.07 -3.75 -12.16
C VAL A 259 -23.81 -2.85 -13.35
N THR A 260 -22.57 -2.35 -13.45
CA THR A 260 -22.17 -1.44 -14.52
C THR A 260 -20.65 -1.50 -14.76
N THR A 261 -20.23 -0.85 -15.84
CA THR A 261 -18.83 -0.66 -16.19
C THR A 261 -18.59 0.78 -16.60
N VAL A 262 -17.70 1.48 -15.89
CA VAL A 262 -17.25 2.82 -16.27
C VAL A 262 -16.00 2.70 -17.12
N GLN A 263 -16.12 3.04 -18.39
CA GLN A 263 -15.00 3.02 -19.34
C GLN A 263 -14.11 4.24 -19.16
N THR A 264 -12.81 4.04 -19.16
CA THR A 264 -11.80 5.10 -19.09
C THR A 264 -10.94 5.12 -20.35
N CYS A 265 -10.27 6.24 -20.61
CA CYS A 265 -9.46 6.38 -21.82
C CYS A 265 -8.19 5.52 -21.79
N ARG A 266 -7.65 5.19 -20.60
CA ARG A 266 -6.37 4.50 -20.45
C ARG A 266 -6.47 3.23 -19.61
N GLY A 267 -7.69 2.75 -19.31
CA GLY A 267 -7.91 1.61 -18.44
C GLY A 267 -7.63 1.94 -16.97
N SER A 268 -7.69 0.91 -16.15
CA SER A 268 -7.37 0.96 -14.72
C SER A 268 -6.44 -0.20 -14.39
N HIS A 269 -5.21 0.08 -14.04
CA HIS A 269 -4.24 -0.88 -13.52
C HIS A 269 -4.56 -1.19 -12.08
N THR A 270 -4.55 -0.14 -11.25
CA THR A 270 -5.08 -0.07 -9.90
C THR A 270 -6.13 1.03 -9.83
N HIS A 271 -6.90 1.06 -8.76
CA HIS A 271 -7.84 2.14 -8.48
C HIS A 271 -7.95 2.37 -6.98
N THR A 272 -8.36 3.56 -6.60
CA THR A 272 -8.48 3.93 -5.19
C THR A 272 -9.91 4.31 -4.84
N VAL A 273 -10.49 3.65 -3.85
CA VAL A 273 -11.76 4.06 -3.24
C VAL A 273 -11.50 5.28 -2.36
N VAL A 274 -12.27 6.33 -2.55
CA VAL A 274 -12.16 7.59 -1.80
C VAL A 274 -13.49 7.93 -1.17
N THR A 275 -13.52 7.95 0.15
CA THR A 275 -14.68 8.39 0.92
C THR A 275 -14.61 9.90 1.18
N LYS A 276 -15.78 10.55 1.33
CA LYS A 276 -15.87 11.94 1.75
C LYS A 276 -16.58 12.00 3.10
N GLN A 277 -15.96 12.63 4.07
CA GLN A 277 -16.57 12.77 5.39
C GLN A 277 -17.94 13.46 5.29
N GLY A 278 -18.97 12.81 5.84
CA GLY A 278 -20.35 13.30 5.81
C GLY A 278 -21.11 13.02 4.52
N ASP A 279 -20.53 12.38 3.50
CA ASP A 279 -21.22 11.92 2.30
C ASP A 279 -21.40 10.39 2.32
N ASP A 280 -22.51 9.93 2.83
CA ASP A 280 -22.90 8.52 2.81
C ASP A 280 -23.63 8.10 1.52
N ALA A 281 -23.95 9.04 0.66
CA ALA A 281 -24.72 8.80 -0.57
C ALA A 281 -23.80 8.41 -1.75
N ASN A 282 -22.55 8.84 -1.72
CA ASN A 282 -21.61 8.63 -2.80
C ASN A 282 -20.28 8.04 -2.29
N VAL A 283 -19.58 7.38 -3.18
CA VAL A 283 -18.15 7.05 -3.05
C VAL A 283 -17.46 7.43 -4.35
N PHE A 284 -16.18 7.81 -4.25
CA PHE A 284 -15.39 8.21 -5.41
C PHE A 284 -14.34 7.14 -5.69
N ILE A 285 -13.97 7.02 -6.98
CA ILE A 285 -12.91 6.12 -7.42
C ILE A 285 -11.89 6.94 -8.22
N TYR A 286 -10.65 6.95 -7.78
CA TYR A 286 -9.54 7.54 -8.54
C TYR A 286 -8.96 6.50 -9.48
N VAL A 287 -8.81 6.88 -10.74
CA VAL A 287 -8.16 6.07 -11.78
C VAL A 287 -7.09 6.92 -12.44
N SER A 288 -5.84 6.47 -12.32
CA SER A 288 -4.72 6.99 -13.10
C SER A 288 -4.39 5.97 -14.18
N GLY A 289 -4.95 6.13 -15.37
CA GLY A 289 -4.78 5.15 -16.45
C GLY A 289 -3.31 5.00 -16.85
N THR A 290 -2.81 3.77 -16.90
CA THR A 290 -1.42 3.42 -17.20
C THR A 290 -1.20 2.97 -18.64
N ALA A 291 -2.23 2.43 -19.29
CA ALA A 291 -2.14 1.92 -20.66
C ALA A 291 -2.13 3.04 -21.73
N ALA A 292 -1.91 2.65 -22.98
CA ALA A 292 -2.05 3.56 -24.12
C ALA A 292 -3.47 4.12 -24.22
N VAL A 293 -3.59 5.35 -24.70
CA VAL A 293 -4.90 5.98 -24.96
C VAL A 293 -5.68 5.20 -26.00
N ARG A 294 -6.95 4.94 -25.73
CA ARG A 294 -7.88 4.23 -26.64
C ARG A 294 -8.29 5.13 -27.81
N SER A 295 -8.73 4.50 -28.91
CA SER A 295 -9.39 5.22 -29.98
C SER A 295 -10.67 5.90 -29.49
N ALA A 296 -10.93 7.12 -29.98
CA ALA A 296 -12.21 7.82 -29.77
C ALA A 296 -13.41 7.06 -30.37
N ASP A 297 -13.16 6.15 -31.33
CA ASP A 297 -14.20 5.26 -31.89
C ASP A 297 -14.65 4.19 -30.85
N GLU A 298 -13.80 3.81 -29.93
CA GLU A 298 -14.17 2.95 -28.78
C GLU A 298 -14.90 3.74 -27.70
N VAL A 299 -14.26 4.84 -27.25
CA VAL A 299 -14.77 5.72 -26.19
C VAL A 299 -14.63 7.17 -26.65
N PRO A 300 -15.73 7.86 -26.93
CA PRO A 300 -15.72 9.27 -27.36
C PRO A 300 -14.96 10.15 -26.35
N GLY A 301 -14.20 11.13 -26.83
CA GLY A 301 -13.44 12.07 -26.02
C GLY A 301 -12.06 11.55 -25.57
N CYS A 302 -11.65 10.33 -25.92
CA CYS A 302 -10.28 9.86 -25.69
C CYS A 302 -9.35 10.42 -26.76
N MET A 303 -8.47 11.34 -26.36
CA MET A 303 -7.47 11.97 -27.22
C MET A 303 -6.08 11.71 -26.67
N ASP A 304 -5.16 11.33 -27.54
CA ASP A 304 -3.73 11.15 -27.22
C ASP A 304 -2.96 12.41 -27.62
N GLY A 305 -2.65 13.27 -26.67
CA GLY A 305 -1.97 14.55 -26.88
C GLY A 305 -0.84 14.79 -25.88
N GLY A 306 -0.07 15.84 -26.12
CA GLY A 306 0.98 16.32 -25.22
C GLY A 306 0.44 16.97 -23.95
N ILE A 307 1.37 17.41 -23.07
CA ILE A 307 1.00 18.02 -21.78
C ILE A 307 0.24 19.35 -21.93
N ASP A 308 0.49 20.07 -23.03
CA ASP A 308 -0.15 21.37 -23.31
C ASP A 308 -1.53 21.23 -23.94
N ASP A 309 -1.90 20.04 -24.39
CA ASP A 309 -3.25 19.77 -24.95
C ASP A 309 -4.26 19.62 -23.79
N PRO A 310 -5.24 20.54 -23.64
CA PRO A 310 -6.22 20.47 -22.59
C PRO A 310 -7.16 19.26 -22.68
N ASN A 311 -7.28 18.66 -23.87
CA ASN A 311 -8.20 17.54 -24.15
C ASN A 311 -7.50 16.18 -24.02
N THR A 312 -6.18 16.15 -23.81
CA THR A 312 -5.45 14.89 -23.70
C THR A 312 -5.97 14.01 -22.55
N ALA A 313 -6.07 12.72 -22.82
CA ALA A 313 -6.37 11.72 -21.79
C ALA A 313 -5.15 11.35 -20.92
N ARG A 314 -3.99 11.93 -21.21
CA ARG A 314 -2.77 11.81 -20.40
C ARG A 314 -2.71 12.92 -19.35
N PHE A 315 -1.81 12.78 -18.39
CA PHE A 315 -1.48 13.83 -17.40
C PHE A 315 -2.64 14.21 -16.47
N ARG A 316 -3.61 13.32 -16.27
CA ARG A 316 -4.78 13.57 -15.44
C ARG A 316 -5.17 12.32 -14.64
N LEU A 317 -5.93 12.52 -13.58
CA LEU A 317 -6.77 11.49 -13.00
C LEU A 317 -8.12 11.46 -13.70
N GLU A 318 -8.81 10.33 -13.63
CA GLU A 318 -10.24 10.26 -13.91
C GLU A 318 -10.94 9.94 -12.58
N VAL A 319 -11.78 10.86 -12.10
CA VAL A 319 -12.53 10.73 -10.86
C VAL A 319 -13.92 10.22 -11.18
N ILE A 320 -14.22 9.01 -10.76
CA ILE A 320 -15.52 8.38 -10.94
C ILE A 320 -16.33 8.58 -9.67
N LYS A 321 -17.54 9.12 -9.78
CA LYS A 321 -18.51 9.19 -8.70
C LYS A 321 -19.49 8.04 -8.81
N VAL A 322 -19.66 7.30 -7.72
CA VAL A 322 -20.57 6.16 -7.64
C VAL A 322 -21.64 6.43 -6.61
N PRO A 323 -22.89 6.72 -7.03
CA PRO A 323 -24.02 6.83 -6.11
C PRO A 323 -24.31 5.44 -5.50
N VAL A 324 -24.21 5.32 -4.16
CA VAL A 324 -24.25 4.02 -3.46
C VAL A 324 -25.58 3.28 -3.66
N ARG A 325 -26.70 4.02 -3.77
CA ARG A 325 -28.04 3.43 -3.95
C ARG A 325 -28.39 3.11 -5.41
N THR A 326 -27.72 3.76 -6.34
CA THR A 326 -27.93 3.59 -7.80
C THR A 326 -26.56 3.50 -8.48
N PRO A 327 -25.78 2.44 -8.20
CA PRO A 327 -24.41 2.32 -8.68
C PRO A 327 -24.30 2.16 -10.20
N ASP A 328 -25.39 1.85 -10.87
CA ASP A 328 -25.54 1.86 -12.35
C ASP A 328 -25.42 3.28 -12.95
N HIS A 329 -25.57 4.33 -12.13
CA HIS A 329 -25.31 5.72 -12.52
C HIS A 329 -23.87 6.18 -12.27
N ALA A 330 -22.94 5.26 -12.01
CA ALA A 330 -21.52 5.60 -11.85
C ALA A 330 -20.96 6.24 -13.12
N ALA A 331 -20.28 7.39 -12.98
CA ALA A 331 -19.74 8.16 -14.09
C ALA A 331 -18.48 8.94 -13.70
N ILE A 332 -17.64 9.25 -14.70
CA ILE A 332 -16.53 10.20 -14.54
C ILE A 332 -17.13 11.60 -14.35
N VAL A 333 -16.82 12.24 -13.23
CA VAL A 333 -17.33 13.59 -12.87
C VAL A 333 -16.30 14.67 -13.06
N SER A 334 -15.00 14.35 -12.98
CA SER A 334 -13.90 15.27 -13.20
C SER A 334 -12.65 14.58 -13.72
N SER A 335 -11.70 15.37 -14.22
CA SER A 335 -10.40 14.88 -14.72
C SER A 335 -9.28 15.85 -14.35
N PRO A 336 -8.94 15.99 -13.04
CA PRO A 336 -7.95 16.94 -12.56
C PRO A 336 -6.55 16.64 -13.11
N ARG A 337 -5.84 17.70 -13.51
CA ARG A 337 -4.53 17.64 -14.17
C ARG A 337 -3.40 17.74 -13.16
N ILE A 338 -3.27 16.73 -12.31
CA ILE A 338 -2.29 16.73 -11.19
C ILE A 338 -0.82 16.73 -11.66
N PHE A 339 -0.55 16.41 -12.92
CA PHE A 339 0.83 16.32 -13.46
C PHE A 339 1.31 17.60 -14.13
N GLN A 340 0.47 18.63 -14.26
CA GLN A 340 0.83 19.85 -14.96
C GLN A 340 1.97 20.59 -14.26
N GLY A 341 2.97 21.03 -15.04
CA GLY A 341 4.12 21.78 -14.54
C GLY A 341 5.14 20.94 -13.77
N LEU A 342 5.07 19.61 -13.81
CA LEU A 342 6.10 18.75 -13.24
C LEU A 342 7.30 18.64 -14.19
N PRO A 343 8.53 18.59 -13.64
CA PRO A 343 9.73 18.32 -14.42
C PRO A 343 9.74 16.86 -14.90
N VAL A 344 10.63 16.57 -15.84
CA VAL A 344 10.98 15.18 -16.15
C VAL A 344 11.62 14.55 -14.92
N ALA A 345 11.10 13.39 -14.51
CA ALA A 345 11.65 12.67 -13.36
C ALA A 345 13.10 12.23 -13.63
N PRO A 346 13.98 12.27 -12.61
CA PRO A 346 15.31 11.70 -12.74
C PRO A 346 15.19 10.21 -13.06
N ARG A 347 16.15 9.71 -13.87
CA ARG A 347 16.20 8.28 -14.18
C ARG A 347 17.34 7.65 -13.42
N ASN A 348 17.07 6.47 -12.86
CA ASN A 348 18.14 5.64 -12.36
C ASN A 348 19.04 5.21 -13.52
N GLU A 349 20.35 5.48 -13.44
CA GLU A 349 21.30 5.27 -14.54
C GLU A 349 21.44 3.79 -14.92
N GLU A 350 21.46 2.91 -13.92
CA GLU A 350 21.55 1.48 -14.19
C GLU A 350 20.27 0.96 -14.85
N ARG A 351 19.09 1.41 -14.41
CA ARG A 351 17.84 1.10 -15.09
C ARG A 351 17.84 1.60 -16.52
N ALA A 352 18.33 2.79 -16.77
CA ALA A 352 18.44 3.34 -18.12
C ALA A 352 19.34 2.47 -19.01
N ALA A 353 20.48 2.02 -18.48
CA ALA A 353 21.38 1.11 -19.18
C ALA A 353 20.77 -0.28 -19.41
N GLN A 354 19.99 -0.80 -18.45
CA GLN A 354 19.26 -2.05 -18.61
C GLN A 354 18.18 -1.95 -19.70
N ASP A 355 17.38 -0.90 -19.68
CA ASP A 355 16.34 -0.65 -20.70
C ASP A 355 16.93 -0.56 -22.10
N GLU A 356 18.14 0.00 -22.23
CA GLU A 356 18.85 0.07 -23.53
C GLU A 356 19.31 -1.32 -23.98
N ARG A 357 19.92 -2.12 -23.10
CA ARG A 357 20.31 -3.51 -23.41
C ARG A 357 19.11 -4.33 -23.83
N ASP A 358 17.98 -4.21 -23.14
CA ASP A 358 16.75 -4.95 -23.44
C ASP A 358 16.16 -4.53 -24.81
N ARG A 359 16.20 -3.24 -25.15
CA ARG A 359 15.78 -2.75 -26.48
C ARG A 359 16.66 -3.31 -27.58
N GLN A 360 17.98 -3.32 -27.40
CA GLN A 360 18.93 -3.87 -28.37
C GLN A 360 18.72 -5.38 -28.55
N ALA A 361 18.52 -6.13 -27.47
CA ALA A 361 18.25 -7.55 -27.52
C ALA A 361 16.91 -7.84 -28.25
N ALA A 362 15.85 -7.08 -27.96
CA ALA A 362 14.58 -7.20 -28.63
C ALA A 362 14.66 -6.88 -30.14
N ALA A 363 15.41 -5.84 -30.51
CA ALA A 363 15.64 -5.48 -31.92
C ALA A 363 16.44 -6.58 -32.65
N ALA A 364 17.48 -7.10 -32.04
CA ALA A 364 18.27 -8.21 -32.61
C ALA A 364 17.41 -9.49 -32.82
N ALA A 365 16.58 -9.82 -31.83
CA ALA A 365 15.66 -10.97 -31.91
C ALA A 365 14.60 -10.77 -33.01
N ALA A 366 14.05 -9.57 -33.18
CA ALA A 366 13.11 -9.25 -34.26
C ALA A 366 13.77 -9.34 -35.65
N ALA A 367 15.00 -8.83 -35.78
CA ALA A 367 15.78 -8.94 -37.00
C ALA A 367 16.08 -10.42 -37.37
N ALA A 368 16.43 -11.25 -36.40
CA ALA A 368 16.67 -12.69 -36.59
C ALA A 368 15.42 -13.45 -37.05
N ARG A 369 14.21 -12.98 -36.67
CA ARG A 369 12.92 -13.54 -37.12
C ARG A 369 12.46 -12.98 -38.48
N GLY A 370 13.22 -12.08 -39.09
CA GLY A 370 12.85 -11.45 -40.37
C GLY A 370 11.65 -10.47 -40.26
N GLU A 371 11.31 -10.02 -39.08
CA GLU A 371 10.22 -9.08 -38.80
C GLU A 371 10.68 -7.64 -39.12
N ARG A 372 10.43 -7.17 -40.34
CA ARG A 372 10.65 -5.76 -40.67
C ARG A 372 9.52 -4.90 -40.09
N GLY A 373 9.77 -4.24 -38.97
CA GLY A 373 9.12 -2.98 -38.63
C GLY A 373 7.60 -2.99 -38.41
N ARG A 374 6.96 -4.12 -38.01
CA ARG A 374 5.59 -4.11 -37.47
C ARG A 374 5.68 -4.18 -35.95
N GLY A 375 5.36 -3.06 -35.32
CA GLY A 375 5.11 -3.04 -33.89
C GLY A 375 4.08 -4.10 -33.53
N GLY A 376 4.49 -5.17 -32.83
CA GLY A 376 3.59 -6.20 -32.37
C GLY A 376 2.62 -5.64 -31.32
N PRO A 377 1.38 -6.15 -31.19
CA PRO A 377 0.45 -5.74 -30.15
C PRO A 377 0.96 -6.17 -28.78
N GLY A 378 0.99 -5.21 -27.85
CA GLY A 378 1.60 -5.29 -26.54
C GLY A 378 1.19 -6.50 -25.71
N GLY A 379 2.21 -7.14 -25.15
CA GLY A 379 2.09 -7.92 -23.92
C GLY A 379 1.86 -6.98 -22.74
N ALA A 380 1.15 -7.48 -21.74
CA ALA A 380 0.94 -6.80 -20.46
C ALA A 380 2.25 -6.72 -19.67
N GLY A 381 3.05 -5.81 -20.01
CA GLY A 381 4.29 -5.32 -19.49
C GLY A 381 4.53 -4.07 -20.26
N GLN A 382 3.88 -3.00 -19.84
CA GLN A 382 4.03 -1.62 -20.29
C GLN A 382 4.65 -1.44 -21.66
N GLY A 383 3.82 -1.40 -22.71
CA GLY A 383 4.22 -0.98 -24.04
C GLY A 383 4.75 0.45 -24.02
N ARG A 384 6.04 0.64 -23.73
CA ARG A 384 6.78 1.82 -24.11
C ARG A 384 7.15 1.69 -25.60
N GLY A 385 6.11 1.61 -26.47
CA GLY A 385 6.31 1.87 -27.89
C GLY A 385 6.73 3.31 -28.07
N ASN A 386 7.86 3.51 -28.76
CA ASN A 386 8.35 4.73 -29.39
C ASN A 386 7.75 6.06 -28.85
N GLN A 387 7.86 6.27 -27.55
CA GLN A 387 7.55 7.57 -26.96
C GLN A 387 8.75 8.48 -27.22
N GLY A 388 8.50 9.66 -27.73
CA GLY A 388 9.46 10.75 -27.79
C GLY A 388 10.12 10.98 -26.43
N PRO A 389 11.05 11.91 -26.32
CA PRO A 389 11.76 12.18 -25.07
C PRO A 389 10.75 12.29 -23.92
N PRO A 390 11.09 11.82 -22.70
CA PRO A 390 10.17 11.83 -21.58
C PRO A 390 9.60 13.22 -21.34
N THR A 391 8.29 13.39 -21.41
CA THR A 391 7.62 14.68 -21.25
C THR A 391 7.15 14.92 -19.82
N GLY A 392 7.77 14.26 -18.84
CA GLY A 392 7.34 14.23 -17.44
C GLY A 392 6.40 13.07 -17.11
N PRO A 393 6.04 12.90 -15.83
CA PRO A 393 5.11 11.86 -15.40
C PRO A 393 3.72 12.11 -15.98
N ASN A 394 3.09 11.07 -16.50
CA ASN A 394 1.79 11.16 -17.13
C ASN A 394 0.76 10.18 -16.55
N GLN A 395 1.13 9.48 -15.49
CA GLN A 395 0.33 8.46 -14.80
C GLN A 395 0.88 8.17 -13.42
N CYS A 396 0.05 7.66 -12.53
CA CYS A 396 0.47 7.02 -11.28
C CYS A 396 0.30 5.49 -11.39
N HIS A 397 1.06 4.74 -10.62
CA HIS A 397 0.75 3.36 -10.32
C HIS A 397 -0.32 3.36 -9.25
N ASP A 398 0.03 3.53 -7.98
CA ASP A 398 -0.93 3.65 -6.88
C ASP A 398 -1.10 5.10 -6.41
N ILE A 399 -2.29 5.40 -5.91
CA ILE A 399 -2.59 6.61 -5.17
C ILE A 399 -3.23 6.18 -3.86
N THR A 400 -2.47 6.25 -2.77
CA THR A 400 -2.99 5.93 -1.44
C THR A 400 -3.62 7.17 -0.83
N VAL A 401 -4.92 7.10 -0.53
CA VAL A 401 -5.67 8.17 0.12
C VAL A 401 -5.73 7.97 1.62
N TYR A 402 -5.78 9.07 2.36
CA TYR A 402 -6.02 9.09 3.79
C TYR A 402 -7.12 10.13 4.08
N PRO A 403 -8.40 9.75 3.89
CA PRO A 403 -9.53 10.68 3.90
C PRO A 403 -9.70 11.47 5.22
N GLU A 404 -9.36 10.86 6.38
CA GLU A 404 -9.49 11.50 7.69
C GLU A 404 -8.59 12.72 7.87
N ILE A 405 -7.49 12.80 7.12
CA ILE A 405 -6.57 13.95 7.14
C ILE A 405 -6.60 14.75 5.84
N GLY A 406 -7.42 14.34 4.85
CA GLY A 406 -7.58 15.02 3.57
C GLY A 406 -6.35 14.97 2.66
N LEU A 407 -5.48 13.98 2.81
CA LEU A 407 -4.26 13.83 2.02
C LEU A 407 -4.24 12.54 1.18
N ALA A 408 -3.47 12.57 0.09
CA ALA A 408 -3.11 11.36 -0.64
C ALA A 408 -1.64 11.38 -1.08
N GLY A 409 -1.03 10.19 -1.09
CA GLY A 409 0.30 9.93 -1.64
C GLY A 409 0.19 9.23 -2.98
N GLY A 410 0.70 9.84 -4.05
CA GLY A 410 0.68 9.26 -5.39
C GLY A 410 2.06 8.81 -5.83
N ALA A 411 2.23 7.52 -6.17
CA ALA A 411 3.46 6.99 -6.75
C ALA A 411 3.37 7.11 -8.28
N CYS A 412 3.97 8.15 -8.87
CA CYS A 412 3.59 8.63 -10.19
C CYS A 412 4.78 8.84 -11.12
N GLY A 413 4.97 7.92 -12.07
CA GLY A 413 5.84 8.13 -13.23
C GLY A 413 7.27 8.60 -12.94
N GLY A 414 7.87 8.17 -11.83
CA GLY A 414 9.19 8.57 -11.37
C GLY A 414 9.19 9.67 -10.30
N LEU A 415 8.03 10.05 -9.77
CA LEU A 415 7.87 11.03 -8.69
C LEU A 415 6.90 10.52 -7.63
N GLY A 416 7.14 10.87 -6.36
CA GLY A 416 6.15 10.79 -5.29
C GLY A 416 5.39 12.10 -5.21
N LEU A 417 4.05 12.07 -5.32
CA LEU A 417 3.19 13.25 -5.22
C LEU A 417 2.47 13.28 -3.87
N LEU A 418 2.36 14.46 -3.28
CA LEU A 418 1.45 14.72 -2.17
C LEU A 418 0.26 15.51 -2.70
N LEU A 419 -0.96 15.02 -2.44
CA LEU A 419 -2.20 15.63 -2.91
C LEU A 419 -3.07 16.05 -1.74
N ASP A 420 -3.78 17.16 -1.88
CA ASP A 420 -4.95 17.55 -1.08
C ASP A 420 -6.19 16.91 -1.70
N ILE A 421 -6.95 16.17 -0.90
CA ILE A 421 -8.18 15.47 -1.29
C ILE A 421 -9.39 15.84 -0.40
N HIS A 422 -9.36 16.99 0.30
CA HIS A 422 -10.52 17.45 1.07
C HIS A 422 -11.77 17.58 0.19
N ASP A 423 -11.60 17.94 -1.07
CA ASP A 423 -12.62 17.73 -2.10
C ASP A 423 -12.20 16.58 -3.03
N PRO A 424 -12.76 15.37 -2.87
CA PRO A 424 -12.37 14.23 -3.66
C PRO A 424 -12.74 14.35 -5.15
N GLU A 425 -13.63 15.25 -5.53
CA GLU A 425 -13.93 15.52 -6.95
C GLU A 425 -12.80 16.34 -7.62
N HIS A 426 -12.03 17.12 -6.83
CA HIS A 426 -11.02 18.05 -7.34
C HIS A 426 -9.71 17.96 -6.56
N PRO A 427 -9.01 16.83 -6.55
CA PRO A 427 -7.72 16.71 -5.86
C PRO A 427 -6.70 17.70 -6.42
N VAL A 428 -5.89 18.28 -5.53
CA VAL A 428 -4.88 19.29 -5.84
C VAL A 428 -3.51 18.81 -5.40
N ARG A 429 -2.51 18.92 -6.29
CA ARG A 429 -1.13 18.60 -5.91
C ARG A 429 -0.53 19.67 -5.01
N LEU A 430 -0.04 19.25 -3.84
CA LEU A 430 0.67 20.09 -2.86
C LEU A 430 2.18 20.06 -3.09
N ASP A 431 2.73 18.88 -3.41
CA ASP A 431 4.17 18.68 -3.58
C ASP A 431 4.51 17.53 -4.52
N ALA A 432 5.78 17.46 -4.90
CA ALA A 432 6.36 16.36 -5.68
C ALA A 432 7.80 16.11 -5.26
N ALA A 433 8.13 14.91 -4.83
CA ALA A 433 9.47 14.45 -4.54
C ALA A 433 10.02 13.62 -5.69
N ALA A 434 11.34 13.71 -5.90
CA ALA A 434 12.08 12.97 -6.91
C ALA A 434 13.27 12.25 -6.26
N ASP A 435 13.58 11.05 -6.73
CA ASP A 435 14.74 10.29 -6.30
C ASP A 435 15.33 9.50 -7.48
N ALA A 436 16.59 9.76 -7.80
CA ALA A 436 17.28 9.07 -8.89
C ALA A 436 17.59 7.59 -8.59
N ASN A 437 17.56 7.17 -7.33
CA ASN A 437 17.77 5.77 -6.94
C ASN A 437 16.51 4.92 -7.17
N MET A 438 15.33 5.52 -7.14
CA MET A 438 14.07 4.82 -7.38
C MET A 438 13.81 4.67 -8.88
N SER A 439 13.58 3.46 -9.32
CA SER A 439 13.34 3.12 -10.72
C SER A 439 11.87 3.14 -11.10
N PHE A 440 11.00 2.71 -10.17
CA PHE A 440 9.57 2.58 -10.43
C PHE A 440 8.77 2.85 -9.16
N TRP A 441 8.38 4.11 -8.98
CA TRP A 441 7.50 4.52 -7.87
C TRP A 441 6.18 3.78 -7.98
N HIS A 442 5.86 2.97 -6.96
CA HIS A 442 4.79 1.98 -7.03
C HIS A 442 3.61 2.31 -6.10
N SER A 443 3.85 2.33 -4.79
CA SER A 443 2.80 2.55 -3.79
C SER A 443 3.24 3.55 -2.73
N ALA A 444 2.30 3.99 -1.91
CA ALA A 444 2.54 4.90 -0.80
C ALA A 444 1.86 4.41 0.48
N THR A 445 2.41 4.71 1.66
CA THR A 445 1.81 4.40 2.95
C THR A 445 2.12 5.52 3.94
N PHE A 446 1.07 6.15 4.50
CA PHE A 446 1.22 7.11 5.59
C PHE A 446 1.46 6.39 6.91
N ASN A 447 2.14 7.04 7.87
CA ASN A 447 2.01 6.62 9.26
C ASN A 447 0.64 7.05 9.83
N ASN A 448 0.29 6.56 11.03
CA ASN A 448 -1.08 6.74 11.54
C ASN A 448 -1.46 8.20 11.87
N ASP A 449 -0.52 9.07 12.12
CA ASP A 449 -0.79 10.49 12.37
C ASP A 449 -0.65 11.38 11.12
N GLY A 450 -0.23 10.81 9.99
CA GLY A 450 -0.11 11.51 8.72
C GLY A 450 1.08 12.46 8.62
N THR A 451 2.08 12.31 9.50
CA THR A 451 3.29 13.13 9.50
C THR A 451 4.43 12.55 8.67
N LYS A 452 4.31 11.27 8.30
CA LYS A 452 5.29 10.54 7.49
C LYS A 452 4.61 9.87 6.31
N LEU A 453 5.36 9.69 5.24
CA LEU A 453 4.93 9.01 4.02
C LEU A 453 6.08 8.17 3.48
N LEU A 454 5.80 6.91 3.21
CA LEU A 454 6.71 5.96 2.59
C LEU A 454 6.29 5.77 1.14
N PHE A 455 7.25 5.68 0.20
CA PHE A 455 7.02 5.25 -1.18
C PHE A 455 7.86 4.02 -1.49
N SER A 456 7.26 3.00 -2.10
CA SER A 456 7.96 1.79 -2.53
C SER A 456 8.49 1.90 -3.96
N ASP A 457 9.66 1.28 -4.23
CA ASP A 457 10.27 1.12 -5.55
C ASP A 457 10.08 -0.31 -6.07
N GLU A 458 9.14 -0.50 -6.94
CA GLU A 458 8.90 -1.78 -7.61
C GLU A 458 9.81 -1.94 -8.84
N TRP A 459 11.10 -1.84 -8.67
CA TRP A 459 12.07 -1.89 -9.78
C TRP A 459 11.79 -3.01 -10.79
N GLY A 460 11.50 -2.61 -12.02
CA GLY A 460 11.22 -3.54 -13.10
C GLY A 460 9.80 -4.07 -13.14
N GLY A 461 8.86 -3.48 -12.36
CA GLY A 461 7.47 -3.91 -12.31
C GLY A 461 7.35 -5.33 -11.75
N GLY A 462 7.98 -5.59 -10.61
CA GLY A 462 7.96 -6.88 -9.89
C GLY A 462 8.68 -8.04 -10.58
N GLY A 463 9.22 -7.84 -11.77
CA GLY A 463 9.87 -8.89 -12.56
C GLY A 463 11.39 -8.95 -12.45
N GLN A 464 11.99 -8.36 -11.40
CA GLN A 464 13.45 -8.26 -11.27
C GLN A 464 13.96 -8.73 -9.91
N PRO A 465 15.14 -9.38 -9.85
CA PRO A 465 15.81 -9.73 -8.60
C PRO A 465 16.62 -8.51 -8.11
N ARG A 466 16.09 -7.73 -7.18
CA ARG A 466 16.76 -6.56 -6.61
C ARG A 466 17.09 -6.66 -5.12
N CYS A 467 17.05 -7.88 -4.57
CA CYS A 467 17.50 -8.17 -3.20
C CYS A 467 18.77 -9.02 -3.15
N ARG A 468 19.58 -9.02 -4.21
CA ARG A 468 20.85 -9.78 -4.24
C ARG A 468 21.91 -9.06 -3.41
N VAL A 469 22.91 -9.79 -2.95
CA VAL A 469 24.07 -9.21 -2.22
C VAL A 469 24.82 -8.13 -3.02
N THR A 470 24.70 -8.15 -4.36
CA THR A 470 25.32 -7.18 -5.26
C THR A 470 24.47 -5.93 -5.52
N ASP A 471 23.21 -5.94 -5.13
CA ASP A 471 22.30 -4.81 -5.34
C ASP A 471 22.51 -3.74 -4.27
N LYS A 472 22.43 -2.48 -4.66
CA LYS A 472 22.52 -1.37 -3.72
C LYS A 472 21.33 -1.35 -2.76
N LYS A 473 21.55 -0.83 -1.54
CA LYS A 473 20.51 -0.76 -0.50
C LYS A 473 19.29 0.04 -0.97
N GLU A 474 19.49 1.10 -1.69
CA GLU A 474 18.45 2.02 -2.17
C GLU A 474 17.64 1.51 -3.37
N TRP A 475 18.02 0.39 -4.02
CA TRP A 475 17.34 -0.13 -5.20
C TRP A 475 16.22 -1.11 -4.87
N GLY A 476 15.03 -0.88 -5.42
CA GLY A 476 13.85 -1.69 -5.11
C GLY A 476 13.51 -1.67 -3.62
N ALA A 477 13.70 -0.53 -2.97
CA ALA A 477 13.54 -0.28 -1.56
C ALA A 477 12.36 0.67 -1.30
N ASP A 478 12.07 0.95 -0.04
CA ASP A 478 11.19 2.03 0.35
C ASP A 478 11.98 3.30 0.59
N ALA A 479 11.50 4.43 0.08
CA ALA A 479 11.99 5.76 0.41
C ALA A 479 11.06 6.41 1.44
N LEU A 480 11.62 6.86 2.56
CA LEU A 480 10.89 7.38 3.70
C LEU A 480 10.98 8.91 3.78
N PHE A 481 9.85 9.55 3.94
CA PHE A 481 9.71 11.01 3.98
C PHE A 481 8.93 11.46 5.21
N THR A 482 9.25 12.65 5.75
CA THR A 482 8.34 13.42 6.60
C THR A 482 7.51 14.37 5.74
N ILE A 483 6.34 14.77 6.27
CA ILE A 483 5.48 15.79 5.69
C ILE A 483 5.57 17.04 6.56
N GLU A 484 6.23 18.08 6.06
CA GLU A 484 6.47 19.33 6.77
C GLU A 484 5.88 20.51 5.99
N ASN A 485 4.87 21.16 6.56
CA ASN A 485 4.18 22.28 5.90
C ASN A 485 3.69 21.95 4.48
N GLY A 486 3.16 20.74 4.29
CA GLY A 486 2.69 20.26 2.98
C GLY A 486 3.82 19.93 1.99
N LYS A 487 5.03 19.70 2.45
CA LYS A 487 6.21 19.33 1.66
C LYS A 487 6.80 18.00 2.12
N LEU A 488 7.27 17.21 1.17
CA LEU A 488 7.94 15.94 1.39
C LEU A 488 9.44 16.19 1.65
N GLN A 489 9.94 15.71 2.81
CA GLN A 489 11.36 15.76 3.16
C GLN A 489 11.89 14.34 3.27
N PHE A 490 12.86 14.00 2.40
CA PHE A 490 13.50 12.67 2.40
C PHE A 490 14.35 12.45 3.65
N HIS A 491 14.32 11.23 4.19
CA HIS A 491 15.12 10.79 5.34
C HIS A 491 16.01 9.59 5.02
N SER A 492 15.43 8.44 4.75
CA SER A 492 16.20 7.19 4.64
C SER A 492 15.52 6.19 3.70
N TYR A 493 16.16 5.02 3.54
CA TYR A 493 15.59 3.88 2.85
C TYR A 493 15.43 2.69 3.78
N TYR A 494 14.32 1.97 3.61
CA TYR A 494 14.19 0.62 4.14
C TYR A 494 14.35 -0.40 3.02
N LYS A 495 15.16 -1.43 3.23
CA LYS A 495 15.39 -2.54 2.32
C LYS A 495 15.33 -3.85 3.09
N LEU A 496 14.69 -4.87 2.51
CA LEU A 496 14.74 -6.24 3.00
C LEU A 496 16.20 -6.65 3.29
N PRO A 497 16.55 -7.04 4.54
CA PRO A 497 17.94 -7.27 4.91
C PRO A 497 18.56 -8.53 4.30
N ALA A 498 17.75 -9.58 4.05
CA ALA A 498 18.24 -10.86 3.57
C ALA A 498 18.56 -10.86 2.08
N PRO A 499 19.78 -11.19 1.67
CA PRO A 499 20.07 -11.38 0.25
C PRO A 499 19.31 -12.58 -0.32
N GLN A 500 18.68 -12.36 -1.46
CA GLN A 500 17.91 -13.34 -2.22
C GLN A 500 18.68 -13.82 -3.45
N THR A 501 18.23 -14.90 -4.08
CA THR A 501 18.86 -15.46 -5.28
C THR A 501 18.46 -14.72 -6.56
N PRO A 502 19.17 -14.90 -7.68
CA PRO A 502 18.76 -14.37 -8.98
C PRO A 502 17.44 -14.98 -9.52
N GLN A 503 16.95 -16.07 -8.95
CA GLN A 503 15.70 -16.73 -9.34
C GLN A 503 14.47 -16.14 -8.62
N GLU A 504 14.70 -15.20 -7.71
CA GLU A 504 13.65 -14.57 -6.92
C GLU A 504 13.42 -13.12 -7.38
N ASN A 505 12.22 -12.86 -7.94
CA ASN A 505 11.79 -11.45 -8.05
C ASN A 505 11.62 -10.92 -6.63
N CYS A 506 12.32 -9.84 -6.32
CA CYS A 506 12.33 -9.27 -4.97
C CYS A 506 12.57 -7.76 -5.05
N VAL A 507 11.54 -7.00 -4.71
CA VAL A 507 11.49 -5.54 -4.59
C VAL A 507 10.41 -5.17 -3.58
N ALA A 508 10.43 -3.94 -3.06
CA ALA A 508 9.37 -3.41 -2.21
C ALA A 508 8.03 -3.35 -2.97
N HIS A 509 6.95 -3.79 -2.35
CA HIS A 509 5.62 -3.81 -2.93
C HIS A 509 4.57 -3.36 -1.89
N ASN A 510 3.33 -3.85 -1.96
CA ASN A 510 2.24 -3.40 -1.11
C ASN A 510 2.30 -3.93 0.33
N GLY A 511 1.87 -3.09 1.26
CA GLY A 511 1.80 -3.41 2.67
C GLY A 511 0.83 -2.51 3.43
N SER A 512 0.72 -2.71 4.73
CA SER A 512 -0.09 -1.87 5.60
C SER A 512 0.53 -1.67 6.97
N LEU A 513 0.07 -0.64 7.68
CA LEU A 513 0.38 -0.48 9.09
C LEU A 513 -0.16 -1.65 9.92
N ILE A 514 0.61 -2.04 10.92
CA ILE A 514 0.15 -2.88 12.02
C ILE A 514 -0.20 -1.95 13.18
N PRO A 515 -1.39 -2.01 13.78
CA PRO A 515 -1.84 -1.03 14.76
C PRO A 515 -1.15 -1.20 16.14
N ILE A 516 0.18 -1.12 16.17
CA ILE A 516 0.94 -1.05 17.43
C ILE A 516 0.83 0.37 17.98
N PRO A 517 0.23 0.58 19.16
CA PRO A 517 -0.03 1.93 19.64
C PRO A 517 1.28 2.70 19.88
N GLY A 518 1.37 3.94 19.34
CA GLY A 518 2.52 4.81 19.51
C GLY A 518 3.80 4.37 18.80
N ARG A 519 3.68 3.50 17.81
CA ARG A 519 4.78 3.07 16.91
C ARG A 519 4.30 3.03 15.47
N ASP A 520 5.19 3.33 14.55
CA ASP A 520 4.97 3.16 13.12
C ASP A 520 5.54 1.80 12.70
N VAL A 521 4.71 0.78 12.74
CA VAL A 521 5.07 -0.60 12.36
C VAL A 521 4.29 -0.98 11.12
N MET A 522 4.97 -1.53 10.13
CA MET A 522 4.38 -1.94 8.86
C MET A 522 4.70 -3.41 8.55
N VAL A 523 3.76 -4.13 7.96
CA VAL A 523 4.02 -5.36 7.21
C VAL A 523 4.04 -5.03 5.74
N GLN A 524 5.00 -5.59 5.01
CA GLN A 524 5.16 -5.36 3.57
C GLN A 524 5.54 -6.64 2.84
N ALA A 525 5.02 -6.76 1.63
CA ALA A 525 5.33 -7.81 0.69
C ALA A 525 6.59 -7.45 -0.13
N TRP A 526 7.44 -8.43 -0.39
CA TRP A 526 8.68 -8.35 -1.16
C TRP A 526 8.72 -9.40 -2.27
N TYR A 527 7.55 -9.75 -2.83
CA TYR A 527 7.43 -10.85 -3.77
C TYR A 527 8.05 -12.15 -3.24
N GLN A 528 9.01 -12.77 -3.95
CA GLN A 528 9.68 -13.97 -3.48
C GLN A 528 10.69 -13.73 -2.34
N GLY A 529 10.96 -12.48 -1.95
CA GLY A 529 11.61 -12.15 -0.69
C GLY A 529 10.68 -12.31 0.53
N GLY A 530 9.43 -12.69 0.32
CA GLY A 530 8.45 -12.98 1.37
C GLY A 530 7.85 -11.73 2.00
N LEU A 531 7.61 -11.82 3.31
CA LEU A 531 7.04 -10.75 4.13
C LEU A 531 8.08 -10.21 5.10
N SER A 532 8.19 -8.90 5.20
CA SER A 532 8.95 -8.20 6.21
C SER A 532 8.03 -7.36 7.09
N VAL A 533 8.22 -7.41 8.41
CA VAL A 533 7.61 -6.49 9.36
C VAL A 533 8.72 -5.61 9.91
N PHE A 534 8.57 -4.32 9.77
CA PHE A 534 9.56 -3.36 10.22
C PHE A 534 8.96 -2.19 10.99
N ASP A 535 9.74 -1.68 11.93
CA ASP A 535 9.46 -0.49 12.72
C ASP A 535 10.22 0.70 12.09
N TRP A 536 9.50 1.72 11.70
CA TRP A 536 10.01 2.99 11.15
C TRP A 536 9.61 4.21 11.99
N THR A 537 9.34 3.95 13.29
CA THR A 537 9.10 5.01 14.28
C THR A 537 10.26 5.99 14.32
N ASP A 538 11.50 5.47 14.31
CA ASP A 538 12.70 6.25 13.95
C ASP A 538 12.86 6.18 12.43
N ILE A 539 12.49 7.26 11.76
CA ILE A 539 12.47 7.31 10.30
C ILE A 539 13.86 7.24 9.67
N ASP A 540 14.90 7.62 10.41
CA ASP A 540 16.30 7.58 9.95
C ASP A 540 16.92 6.17 10.12
N HIS A 541 16.35 5.33 11.00
CA HIS A 541 16.86 4.00 11.32
C HIS A 541 15.75 2.94 11.35
N PRO A 542 15.06 2.69 10.24
CA PRO A 542 14.02 1.65 10.18
C PRO A 542 14.63 0.28 10.42
N GLN A 543 13.93 -0.57 11.20
CA GLN A 543 14.45 -1.87 11.67
C GLN A 543 13.45 -2.99 11.39
N GLU A 544 13.89 -4.09 10.76
CA GLU A 544 13.10 -5.32 10.66
C GLU A 544 12.92 -5.96 12.04
N ILE A 545 11.72 -6.41 12.35
CA ILE A 545 11.33 -6.97 13.66
C ILE A 545 10.67 -8.34 13.57
N ALA A 546 10.23 -8.73 12.36
CA ALA A 546 9.71 -10.06 12.07
C ALA A 546 9.74 -10.32 10.55
N PHE A 547 9.77 -11.58 10.14
CA PHE A 547 9.64 -11.96 8.73
C PHE A 547 9.06 -13.37 8.57
N TYR A 548 8.52 -13.63 7.37
CA TYR A 548 8.25 -14.97 6.88
C TYR A 548 8.61 -15.04 5.39
N ASP A 549 9.36 -16.06 5.01
CA ASP A 549 9.84 -16.23 3.64
C ASP A 549 9.71 -17.68 3.19
N ARG A 550 9.48 -17.85 1.90
CA ARG A 550 9.52 -19.15 1.20
C ARG A 550 10.42 -19.03 -0.01
N GLY A 551 11.33 -19.96 -0.16
CA GLY A 551 12.27 -19.99 -1.26
C GLY A 551 11.60 -19.93 -2.64
N PRO A 552 12.41 -19.73 -3.71
CA PRO A 552 11.92 -19.47 -5.05
C PRO A 552 10.96 -20.54 -5.57
N VAL A 553 10.02 -20.12 -6.42
CA VAL A 553 9.05 -21.03 -7.06
C VAL A 553 9.76 -22.03 -8.00
N ASP A 554 10.85 -21.58 -8.64
CA ASP A 554 11.62 -22.37 -9.62
C ASP A 554 13.12 -22.25 -9.31
N ALA A 555 13.84 -23.39 -9.33
CA ALA A 555 15.25 -23.45 -8.97
C ALA A 555 16.20 -22.92 -10.06
N THR A 556 15.73 -22.86 -11.31
CA THR A 556 16.60 -22.67 -12.49
C THR A 556 16.34 -21.37 -13.23
N ARG A 557 15.16 -20.81 -13.08
CA ARG A 557 14.75 -19.58 -13.76
C ARG A 557 13.97 -18.68 -12.80
N MET A 558 14.01 -17.39 -13.03
CA MET A 558 13.13 -16.45 -12.36
C MET A 558 11.69 -16.67 -12.86
N ALA A 559 10.82 -17.12 -11.96
CA ALA A 559 9.39 -17.24 -12.19
C ALA A 559 8.67 -16.22 -11.30
N MET A 560 7.56 -15.66 -11.79
CA MET A 560 6.72 -14.79 -10.97
C MET A 560 6.13 -15.58 -9.81
N GLY A 561 6.33 -15.09 -8.60
CA GLY A 561 5.88 -15.75 -7.39
C GLY A 561 6.08 -14.85 -6.17
N GLY A 562 5.80 -15.42 -5.01
CA GLY A 562 5.92 -14.73 -3.73
C GLY A 562 4.72 -13.82 -3.42
N SER A 563 4.84 -13.06 -2.37
CA SER A 563 3.75 -12.21 -1.85
C SER A 563 3.56 -10.98 -2.73
N TRP A 564 2.39 -10.87 -3.38
CA TRP A 564 1.94 -9.66 -4.07
C TRP A 564 1.66 -8.56 -3.06
N SER A 565 0.95 -8.87 -1.97
CA SER A 565 0.57 -7.93 -0.94
C SER A 565 0.44 -8.60 0.41
N ALA A 566 0.55 -7.82 1.48
CA ALA A 566 0.39 -8.29 2.85
C ALA A 566 -0.23 -7.19 3.72
N TYR A 567 -1.35 -7.51 4.36
CA TYR A 567 -2.12 -6.54 5.12
C TYR A 567 -2.52 -7.05 6.49
N TRP A 568 -2.40 -6.17 7.49
CA TRP A 568 -3.01 -6.42 8.79
C TRP A 568 -4.51 -6.19 8.71
N TYR A 569 -5.27 -7.22 9.02
CA TYR A 569 -6.72 -7.11 9.10
C TYR A 569 -7.26 -7.86 10.31
N ASN A 570 -7.91 -7.13 11.21
CA ASN A 570 -8.65 -7.68 12.37
C ASN A 570 -7.88 -8.71 13.22
N GLY A 571 -6.56 -8.52 13.36
CA GLY A 571 -5.73 -9.31 14.28
C GLY A 571 -4.85 -10.37 13.63
N VAL A 572 -4.88 -10.48 12.30
CA VAL A 572 -4.01 -11.37 11.50
C VAL A 572 -3.37 -10.60 10.34
N ILE A 573 -2.31 -11.12 9.77
CA ILE A 573 -1.75 -10.66 8.50
C ILE A 573 -2.25 -11.60 7.41
N VAL A 574 -2.84 -11.05 6.36
CA VAL A 574 -3.31 -11.79 5.18
C VAL A 574 -2.47 -11.39 3.98
N SER A 575 -1.96 -12.35 3.25
CA SER A 575 -1.13 -12.12 2.07
C SER A 575 -1.70 -12.83 0.85
N SER A 576 -1.69 -12.13 -0.28
CA SER A 576 -1.91 -12.71 -1.60
C SER A 576 -0.58 -13.20 -2.16
N GLU A 577 -0.43 -14.50 -2.31
CA GLU A 577 0.75 -15.09 -2.89
C GLU A 577 0.47 -15.48 -4.35
N ILE A 578 1.25 -14.89 -5.26
CA ILE A 578 1.06 -14.94 -6.72
C ILE A 578 0.83 -16.37 -7.24
N ALA A 579 1.67 -17.30 -6.82
CA ALA A 579 1.71 -18.65 -7.36
C ALA A 579 1.04 -19.69 -6.46
N ARG A 580 0.92 -19.40 -5.15
CA ARG A 580 0.53 -20.37 -4.12
C ARG A 580 -0.82 -20.07 -3.47
N GLY A 581 -1.43 -18.88 -3.69
CA GLY A 581 -2.80 -18.54 -3.29
C GLY A 581 -2.91 -17.60 -2.09
N LEU A 582 -3.78 -17.91 -1.12
CA LEU A 582 -4.04 -17.06 0.04
C LEU A 582 -3.31 -17.60 1.27
N ASP A 583 -2.50 -16.75 1.91
CA ASP A 583 -1.77 -17.07 3.12
C ASP A 583 -2.21 -16.21 4.31
N ILE A 584 -2.27 -16.78 5.50
CA ILE A 584 -2.61 -16.05 6.74
C ILE A 584 -1.52 -16.29 7.79
N TYR A 585 -1.12 -15.21 8.45
CA TYR A 585 -0.03 -15.20 9.44
C TYR A 585 -0.45 -14.52 10.74
N ASP A 586 0.29 -14.82 11.81
CA ASP A 586 0.18 -14.21 13.13
C ASP A 586 1.56 -13.74 13.60
N LEU A 587 1.63 -12.56 14.22
CA LEU A 587 2.83 -12.09 14.90
C LEU A 587 2.96 -12.75 16.27
N LEU A 588 4.17 -13.09 16.64
CA LEU A 588 4.49 -13.68 17.93
C LEU A 588 5.06 -12.63 18.87
N PRO A 589 4.71 -12.67 20.17
CA PRO A 589 5.33 -11.83 21.16
C PRO A 589 6.83 -12.12 21.24
N SER A 590 7.63 -11.05 21.33
CA SER A 590 9.09 -11.11 21.41
C SER A 590 9.64 -9.94 22.22
N GLY A 591 10.96 -9.80 22.33
CA GLY A 591 11.58 -8.62 22.94
C GLY A 591 11.35 -7.33 22.13
N LEU A 592 10.93 -7.44 20.85
CA LEU A 592 10.69 -6.31 19.95
C LEU A 592 9.23 -5.88 19.91
N ILE A 593 8.29 -6.81 20.07
CA ILE A 593 6.85 -6.55 20.21
C ILE A 593 6.34 -7.39 21.39
N THR A 594 5.78 -6.74 22.40
CA THR A 594 5.27 -7.44 23.60
C THR A 594 3.88 -8.03 23.37
N GLU A 595 3.47 -8.96 24.24
CA GLU A 595 2.12 -9.51 24.24
C GLU A 595 1.06 -8.40 24.43
N ASN A 596 1.33 -7.38 25.25
CA ASN A 596 0.42 -6.24 25.44
C ASN A 596 0.31 -5.37 24.19
N GLU A 597 1.42 -5.14 23.47
CA GLU A 597 1.40 -4.42 22.20
C GLU A 597 0.55 -5.18 21.16
N LEU A 598 0.73 -6.50 21.05
CA LEU A 598 -0.08 -7.34 20.16
C LEU A 598 -1.55 -7.40 20.58
N ALA A 599 -1.84 -7.48 21.88
CA ALA A 599 -3.22 -7.47 22.39
C ALA A 599 -3.92 -6.13 22.06
N ALA A 600 -3.20 -5.00 22.22
CA ALA A 600 -3.70 -3.70 21.81
C ALA A 600 -3.93 -3.63 20.29
N ALA A 601 -3.00 -4.10 19.47
CA ALA A 601 -3.14 -4.17 18.03
C ALA A 601 -4.36 -5.02 17.60
N LYS A 602 -4.54 -6.19 18.22
CA LYS A 602 -5.67 -7.09 17.95
C LYS A 602 -7.03 -6.53 18.41
N SER A 603 -7.05 -5.48 19.23
CA SER A 603 -8.29 -4.80 19.63
C SER A 603 -8.82 -3.84 18.56
N VAL A 604 -7.98 -3.37 17.65
CA VAL A 604 -8.40 -2.52 16.53
C VAL A 604 -9.19 -3.36 15.54
N ARG A 605 -10.42 -2.90 15.24
CA ARG A 605 -11.34 -3.58 14.32
C ARG A 605 -11.75 -2.66 13.19
N MET A 606 -11.65 -3.16 11.97
CA MET A 606 -12.05 -2.49 10.76
C MET A 606 -13.25 -3.23 10.15
N ALA A 607 -14.27 -2.49 9.73
CA ALA A 607 -15.44 -3.07 9.07
C ALA A 607 -15.13 -3.51 7.63
N PHE A 608 -14.23 -2.78 6.97
CA PHE A 608 -13.68 -3.08 5.65
C PHE A 608 -12.26 -2.51 5.56
N TRP A 609 -11.51 -2.94 4.57
CA TRP A 609 -10.19 -2.39 4.27
C TRP A 609 -9.86 -2.60 2.78
N ASN A 610 -9.26 -1.59 2.16
CA ASN A 610 -8.82 -1.60 0.77
C ASN A 610 -7.35 -1.20 0.69
N THR A 611 -6.68 -1.61 -0.34
CA THR A 611 -5.22 -1.45 -0.50
C THR A 611 -4.78 0.02 -0.44
N GLN A 612 -5.41 0.90 -1.21
CA GLN A 612 -5.02 2.31 -1.29
C GLN A 612 -5.97 3.24 -0.52
N ASP A 613 -6.80 2.72 0.39
CA ASP A 613 -7.72 3.48 1.23
C ASP A 613 -7.28 3.35 2.70
N GLN A 614 -6.33 4.19 3.11
CA GLN A 614 -5.81 4.14 4.47
C GLN A 614 -6.81 4.74 5.46
N GLN A 615 -7.14 3.96 6.49
CA GLN A 615 -8.01 4.37 7.58
C GLN A 615 -7.19 4.73 8.81
N LYS A 616 -7.69 5.69 9.60
CA LYS A 616 -7.09 6.03 10.89
C LYS A 616 -7.27 4.90 11.90
N LEU A 617 -6.17 4.39 12.41
CA LEU A 617 -6.18 3.36 13.44
C LEU A 617 -6.49 4.02 14.80
N VAL A 618 -7.51 3.49 15.49
CA VAL A 618 -7.98 4.00 16.78
C VAL A 618 -8.09 2.85 17.76
N TRP A 619 -7.51 3.04 18.95
CA TRP A 619 -7.54 2.05 20.03
C TRP A 619 -8.60 2.42 21.06
N ALA A 620 -9.51 1.49 21.33
CA ALA A 620 -10.42 1.66 22.44
C ALA A 620 -9.66 1.62 23.79
N PRO A 621 -10.10 2.39 24.81
CA PRO A 621 -9.50 2.34 26.13
C PRO A 621 -9.46 0.93 26.69
N SER A 622 -8.28 0.44 27.04
CA SER A 622 -8.09 -0.93 27.53
C SER A 622 -6.83 -1.07 28.40
N PHE A 623 -6.80 -2.10 29.25
CA PHE A 623 -5.59 -2.43 30.03
C PHE A 623 -4.42 -2.80 29.10
N ALA A 624 -4.71 -3.49 27.99
CA ALA A 624 -3.69 -3.83 26.99
C ALA A 624 -3.04 -2.58 26.39
N LEU A 625 -3.82 -1.56 26.04
CA LEU A 625 -3.31 -0.27 25.54
C LEU A 625 -2.38 0.42 26.55
N ALA A 626 -2.82 0.52 27.80
CA ALA A 626 -2.01 1.14 28.85
C ALA A 626 -0.71 0.35 29.11
N ARG A 627 -0.78 -0.99 29.16
CA ARG A 627 0.40 -1.85 29.33
C ARG A 627 1.32 -1.81 28.11
N ALA A 628 0.81 -1.66 26.90
CA ALA A 628 1.63 -1.50 25.70
C ALA A 628 2.53 -0.28 25.79
N TYR A 629 1.99 0.89 26.18
CA TYR A 629 2.81 2.08 26.41
C TYR A 629 3.81 1.90 27.55
N LEU A 630 3.43 1.22 28.67
CA LEU A 630 4.37 0.90 29.75
C LEU A 630 5.51 0.00 29.30
N ASP A 631 5.24 -0.99 28.46
CA ASP A 631 6.27 -1.89 27.93
C ASP A 631 7.25 -1.14 27.02
N GLN A 632 6.76 -0.23 26.20
CA GLN A 632 7.58 0.62 25.35
C GLN A 632 8.46 1.57 26.18
N LEU A 633 7.88 2.23 27.20
CA LEU A 633 8.61 3.10 28.11
C LEU A 633 9.66 2.34 28.92
N ALA A 634 9.38 1.09 29.32
CA ALA A 634 10.35 0.22 29.96
C ALA A 634 11.51 -0.16 29.02
N ARG A 635 11.20 -0.57 27.79
CA ARG A 635 12.16 -0.97 26.76
C ARG A 635 13.10 0.18 26.38
N SER A 636 12.58 1.41 26.26
CA SER A 636 13.36 2.60 25.91
C SER A 636 14.00 3.30 27.12
N SER A 637 13.76 2.84 28.35
CA SER A 637 14.07 3.59 29.57
C SER A 637 13.49 5.01 29.55
N GLY A 638 12.34 5.18 28.94
CA GLY A 638 11.66 6.46 28.73
C GLY A 638 10.99 7.04 29.98
N LEU A 639 10.78 6.22 31.01
CA LEU A 639 10.21 6.59 32.31
C LEU A 639 10.99 5.88 33.42
N GLY A 640 11.02 6.46 34.63
CA GLY A 640 11.72 5.87 35.76
C GLY A 640 11.22 4.46 36.09
N SER A 641 12.14 3.54 36.42
CA SER A 641 11.85 2.13 36.67
C SER A 641 10.87 1.90 37.83
N ASP A 642 10.97 2.72 38.89
CA ASP A 642 10.08 2.71 40.04
C ASP A 642 8.66 3.16 39.71
N VAL A 643 8.54 4.17 38.83
CA VAL A 643 7.24 4.62 38.31
C VAL A 643 6.62 3.53 37.46
N ILE A 644 7.40 2.88 36.58
CA ILE A 644 6.94 1.75 35.73
C ILE A 644 6.45 0.59 36.61
N ALA A 645 7.22 0.17 37.62
CA ALA A 645 6.86 -0.91 38.54
C ALA A 645 5.57 -0.59 39.30
N THR A 646 5.46 0.64 39.83
CA THR A 646 4.26 1.13 40.51
C THR A 646 3.04 1.15 39.58
N ALA A 647 3.21 1.60 38.34
CA ALA A 647 2.14 1.65 37.36
C ALA A 647 1.63 0.25 36.99
N ARG A 648 2.53 -0.74 36.76
CA ARG A 648 2.17 -2.14 36.53
C ARG A 648 1.33 -2.70 37.70
N THR A 649 1.80 -2.58 38.93
CA THR A 649 1.09 -3.04 40.13
C THR A 649 -0.28 -2.35 40.27
N SER A 650 -0.36 -1.05 39.96
CA SER A 650 -1.61 -0.28 40.01
C SER A 650 -2.62 -0.74 38.95
N LEU A 651 -2.17 -0.99 37.70
CA LEU A 651 -3.01 -1.54 36.63
C LEU A 651 -3.54 -2.95 37.01
N ASP A 652 -2.67 -3.84 37.50
CA ASP A 652 -3.05 -5.18 37.91
C ASP A 652 -4.07 -5.16 39.07
N THR A 653 -3.92 -4.21 39.95
CA THR A 653 -4.85 -4.01 41.08
C THR A 653 -6.18 -3.44 40.58
N ALA A 654 -6.16 -2.48 39.67
CA ALA A 654 -7.37 -1.90 39.08
C ALA A 654 -8.14 -2.92 38.26
N GLU A 655 -7.46 -3.78 37.49
CA GLU A 655 -8.09 -4.78 36.64
C GLU A 655 -8.89 -5.83 37.43
N ARG A 656 -8.41 -6.18 38.65
CA ARG A 656 -9.14 -7.08 39.57
C ARG A 656 -10.34 -6.43 40.26
N ARG A 657 -10.54 -5.11 40.12
CA ARG A 657 -11.69 -4.38 40.68
C ARG A 657 -12.74 -4.12 39.62
N SER A 658 -13.88 -3.57 40.02
CA SER A 658 -14.96 -3.16 39.13
C SER A 658 -15.63 -1.85 39.58
N GLY A 659 -16.34 -1.19 38.67
CA GLY A 659 -17.13 0.01 38.95
C GLY A 659 -16.32 1.13 39.62
N SER A 660 -16.91 1.76 40.62
CA SER A 660 -16.30 2.93 41.31
C SER A 660 -14.92 2.66 41.91
N GLN A 661 -14.65 1.46 42.39
CA GLN A 661 -13.34 1.10 42.96
C GLN A 661 -12.26 1.02 41.87
N ARG A 662 -12.58 0.48 40.69
CA ARG A 662 -11.67 0.47 39.53
C ARG A 662 -11.44 1.89 39.05
N LYS A 663 -12.51 2.66 38.86
CA LYS A 663 -12.44 4.06 38.44
C LYS A 663 -11.54 4.89 39.37
N THR A 664 -11.73 4.79 40.70
CA THR A 664 -10.90 5.51 41.67
C THR A 664 -9.41 5.12 41.57
N ALA A 665 -9.14 3.80 41.42
CA ALA A 665 -7.75 3.32 41.32
C ALA A 665 -7.07 3.85 40.02
N LEU A 666 -7.77 3.81 38.88
CA LEU A 666 -7.27 4.31 37.59
C LEU A 666 -7.10 5.83 37.60
N THR A 667 -8.05 6.59 38.16
CA THR A 667 -7.93 8.05 38.30
C THR A 667 -6.72 8.44 39.14
N GLY A 668 -6.48 7.72 40.27
CA GLY A 668 -5.29 7.93 41.08
C GLY A 668 -4.00 7.57 40.37
N LEU A 669 -4.00 6.54 39.53
CA LEU A 669 -2.84 6.22 38.70
C LEU A 669 -2.62 7.27 37.60
N ALA A 670 -3.64 7.72 36.89
CA ALA A 670 -3.56 8.75 35.88
C ALA A 670 -2.93 10.05 36.41
N ALA A 671 -3.37 10.51 37.60
CA ALA A 671 -2.79 11.70 38.24
C ALA A 671 -1.29 11.54 38.52
N ARG A 672 -0.85 10.37 39.01
CA ARG A 672 0.59 10.09 39.25
C ARG A 672 1.38 10.06 37.92
N LEU A 673 0.85 9.45 36.89
CA LEU A 673 1.48 9.40 35.56
C LEU A 673 1.59 10.78 34.94
N THR A 674 0.56 11.63 35.06
CA THR A 674 0.59 13.02 34.59
C THR A 674 1.75 13.78 35.28
N THR A 675 1.92 13.62 36.59
CA THR A 675 3.05 14.23 37.31
C THR A 675 4.40 13.70 36.85
N ALA A 676 4.50 12.37 36.64
CA ALA A 676 5.74 11.73 36.21
C ALA A 676 6.16 12.09 34.78
N THR A 677 5.21 12.51 33.93
CA THR A 677 5.47 12.94 32.55
C THR A 677 6.45 14.10 32.47
N ALA A 678 6.44 15.02 33.45
CA ALA A 678 7.33 16.18 33.45
C ALA A 678 8.82 15.82 33.55
N THR A 679 9.15 14.68 34.16
CA THR A 679 10.52 14.18 34.35
C THR A 679 10.83 12.96 33.46
N ALA A 680 9.88 12.53 32.62
CA ALA A 680 10.08 11.41 31.71
C ALA A 680 11.10 11.75 30.63
N ARG A 681 11.98 10.80 30.31
CA ARG A 681 12.88 10.93 29.15
C ARG A 681 12.13 10.94 27.83
N ASP A 682 11.08 10.11 27.71
CA ASP A 682 10.12 10.11 26.61
C ASP A 682 8.79 10.70 27.11
N GLN A 683 8.72 12.04 27.10
CA GLN A 683 7.53 12.76 27.55
C GLN A 683 6.31 12.52 26.66
N THR A 684 6.52 12.31 25.36
CA THR A 684 5.43 12.09 24.41
C THR A 684 4.73 10.77 24.72
N LYS A 685 5.49 9.69 24.87
CA LYS A 685 4.93 8.38 25.20
C LYS A 685 4.38 8.31 26.63
N ALA A 686 5.00 9.02 27.56
CA ALA A 686 4.47 9.14 28.94
C ALA A 686 3.11 9.86 28.97
N ARG A 687 2.89 10.87 28.11
CA ARG A 687 1.57 11.50 27.92
C ARG A 687 0.55 10.53 27.33
N LEU A 688 0.92 9.77 26.30
CA LEU A 688 0.04 8.75 25.70
C LEU A 688 -0.40 7.72 26.77
N LEU A 689 0.52 7.26 27.61
CA LEU A 689 0.20 6.38 28.74
C LEU A 689 -0.79 7.04 29.72
N SER A 690 -0.50 8.28 30.13
CA SER A 690 -1.38 9.00 31.06
C SER A 690 -2.78 9.20 30.50
N THR A 691 -2.88 9.56 29.22
CA THR A 691 -4.14 9.70 28.48
C THR A 691 -4.88 8.37 28.43
N ALA A 692 -4.22 7.28 28.02
CA ALA A 692 -4.84 5.96 27.93
C ALA A 692 -5.41 5.48 29.28
N VAL A 693 -4.71 5.72 30.40
CA VAL A 693 -5.21 5.39 31.73
C VAL A 693 -6.38 6.29 32.14
N THR A 694 -6.35 7.57 31.76
CA THR A 694 -7.46 8.53 32.03
C THR A 694 -8.72 8.10 31.25
N GLU A 695 -8.57 7.78 29.99
CA GLU A 695 -9.68 7.31 29.15
C GLU A 695 -10.26 5.99 29.64
N LEU A 696 -9.39 5.06 30.07
CA LEU A 696 -9.82 3.80 30.67
C LEU A 696 -10.59 4.04 31.97
N ALA A 697 -10.19 5.01 32.83
CA ALA A 697 -10.92 5.40 34.01
C ALA A 697 -12.30 6.00 33.68
N ASN A 698 -12.39 6.79 32.60
CA ASN A 698 -13.64 7.43 32.16
C ASN A 698 -14.59 6.44 31.50
N ALA A 699 -14.10 5.36 30.92
CA ALA A 699 -14.91 4.29 30.32
C ALA A 699 -15.61 3.43 31.40
N GLU A 700 -15.13 3.43 32.64
CA GLU A 700 -15.78 2.74 33.77
C GLU A 700 -17.05 3.47 34.21
N ARG A 701 -18.18 2.78 34.15
CA ARG A 701 -19.52 3.27 34.53
C ARG A 701 -19.78 3.13 36.01
#